data_51352717200b4803814559a72f926e62
#
_entry.id   51352717200b4803814559a72f926e62
#
_cell.length_a   1.000
_cell.length_b   1.000
_cell.length_c   1.000
_cell.angle_alpha   90.00
_cell.angle_beta   90.00
_cell.angle_gamma   90.00
#
_symmetry.space_group_name_H-M   'P 1'
#
loop_
_entity.id
_entity.type
_entity.pdbx_description
1 polymer ?
#
loop_
_entity_poly.entity_id
_entity_poly.type
_entity_poly.pdbx_seq_one_letter_code
_entity_poly.pdbx_strand_id
1 'polypeptide(L)'
;MRSKFLILIFLLVVTCMLAGNSFVVQKRKGQNKKQDTISSKDSNKVALPPVSSVDTTALDSLQRAIYQYNKHIDDSIRLDSINKTKATGIDAPVTYQANDSLVYDAYTKKAYLYGSSQVKYEKMDLTSEKINMSLDSSLVHATGVYADTTNTKLKGTPVFKMGSDTYDNDTIAFNFKSKKGLITNVHTKQQEGFLSSKIAKRDGKGDIYLEHGRYTTCDKDCPDFYIALSRAKVRTGKDVVFGPAYLVVADVPLPLAIPYGFFPFTKSYSSGFIMPTYGDESTRGFYLRDGGYYFAASDKWDLKLLGEIYTKGSWGLSAASNYRKRYKYSGSVLVAYQDTKTGDKGLPDYTRQKSYKVQWSHRQDSKANPFSNLSASVNFASSSYERNNLNSLYNPQTLSQSTRTSSVSWGTSFSSIGMTLSSTMNLTQNMRDSSIAITLPDLNVSISRFYPFKRKHAAGKERWYEKIAVSYTGQMSNSITTKEDRLFHSSLIKDWRNGIQHSIPINANFTLFKFINVNPSFNFVDRMYSNKVTRSWNAVTQKEEADTTYGFHNVYNWSMSLSMSTKLYGFYVPNRKIFGDKIRAIRHVVTPSVSLNYAPDFGTARYGYYQTYQKTDAAGNVSLVEYSPYQNNIYGVPGRGRTGSISMSLDNNIEMKIKSDKDTTGVKKISIIDAFGLAMSYNMAAKDRPWSDLSMNIRLKWWKGYTFNMNAVFATYAYELDASGHPYVGTHTEWGKGRFGRFQGMSQNFSYTLTPEKIKRLFGGGSDTDDKKRSKKNQDDDGIDTDIESNVDENLVKGQRKVRGDEQNAKAETDNDGYMKFSMPWSLTFGYGITMRENTSGRFNTKTMRYPYKFSQTLNVSGSLRLSEGWNISFSSGYDFENHALSMTTASLQRDLHCFNMSCSVVLAPYTSYNFTFRCNASTLTDALKYDKRSGYTNAVQWY
;
A
#
# COMPACT_ATOMS: atom_id res chain seq x y z
N MET A 1 7.14 30.84 -20.91
CA MET A 1 7.40 29.46 -21.38
C MET A 1 7.02 28.39 -20.37
N ARG A 2 7.11 28.64 -19.06
CA ARG A 2 6.75 27.65 -18.00
C ARG A 2 5.28 27.21 -17.99
N SER A 3 4.35 28.07 -18.43
CA SER A 3 2.92 27.70 -18.50
C SER A 3 2.59 26.75 -19.66
N LYS A 4 3.32 26.81 -20.77
CA LYS A 4 3.13 25.95 -21.93
C LYS A 4 3.54 24.50 -21.67
N PHE A 5 4.41 24.26 -20.72
CA PHE A 5 4.87 22.91 -20.37
C PHE A 5 3.93 22.18 -19.42
N LEU A 6 3.36 22.87 -18.46
CA LEU A 6 2.26 22.31 -17.64
C LEU A 6 1.08 21.92 -18.53
N ILE A 7 0.82 22.73 -19.56
CA ILE A 7 -0.19 22.41 -20.59
C ILE A 7 0.27 21.21 -21.45
N LEU A 8 1.55 21.08 -21.76
CA LEU A 8 2.07 19.94 -22.54
C LEU A 8 2.04 18.63 -21.75
N ILE A 9 2.41 18.64 -20.46
CA ILE A 9 2.24 17.47 -19.57
C ILE A 9 0.77 17.14 -19.40
N PHE A 10 -0.08 18.15 -19.23
CA PHE A 10 -1.53 17.96 -19.14
C PHE A 10 -2.11 17.42 -20.45
N LEU A 11 -1.66 17.93 -21.59
CA LEU A 11 -2.02 17.41 -22.91
C LEU A 11 -1.47 15.99 -23.14
N LEU A 12 -0.26 15.69 -22.71
CA LEU A 12 0.32 14.33 -22.81
C LEU A 12 -0.42 13.33 -21.94
N VAL A 13 -0.81 13.74 -20.73
CA VAL A 13 -1.67 12.93 -19.83
C VAL A 13 -3.06 12.75 -20.42
N VAL A 14 -3.64 13.81 -21.00
CA VAL A 14 -4.95 13.76 -21.64
C VAL A 14 -4.92 12.96 -22.94
N THR A 15 -3.86 13.06 -23.74
CA THR A 15 -3.70 12.24 -24.94
C THR A 15 -3.44 10.77 -24.63
N CYS A 16 -2.71 10.45 -23.55
CA CYS A 16 -2.61 9.07 -23.06
C CYS A 16 -3.95 8.53 -22.52
N MET A 17 -4.77 9.37 -21.89
CA MET A 17 -6.13 8.99 -21.49
C MET A 17 -7.09 8.78 -22.68
N LEU A 18 -6.92 9.55 -23.74
CA LEU A 18 -7.72 9.44 -24.97
C LEU A 18 -7.24 8.30 -25.88
N ALA A 19 -5.94 8.04 -25.96
CA ALA A 19 -5.37 6.95 -26.75
C ALA A 19 -5.73 5.55 -26.20
N GLY A 20 -6.00 5.45 -24.88
CA GLY A 20 -6.50 4.21 -24.27
C GLY A 20 -7.89 3.77 -24.74
N ASN A 21 -8.63 4.62 -25.45
CA ASN A 21 -9.98 4.33 -25.92
C ASN A 21 -10.09 4.01 -27.44
N SER A 22 -8.99 4.05 -28.19
CA SER A 22 -9.07 4.01 -29.66
C SER A 22 -8.59 2.73 -30.35
N PHE A 23 -8.21 1.70 -29.62
CA PHE A 23 -7.87 0.42 -30.25
C PHE A 23 -8.70 -0.72 -29.64
N VAL A 24 -9.79 -1.03 -30.25
CA VAL A 24 -10.39 -2.32 -30.60
C VAL A 24 -11.84 -2.07 -31.04
N VAL A 25 -12.01 -1.77 -32.32
CA VAL A 25 -13.26 -2.04 -33.01
C VAL A 25 -12.97 -3.22 -33.93
N GLN A 26 -13.17 -4.41 -33.47
CA GLN A 26 -13.38 -5.56 -34.33
C GLN A 26 -14.88 -5.85 -34.42
N LYS A 27 -15.42 -5.52 -35.61
CA LYS A 27 -16.76 -5.90 -36.01
C LYS A 27 -16.98 -7.40 -35.87
N ARG A 28 -17.90 -7.80 -35.00
CA ARG A 28 -18.64 -9.05 -35.18
C ARG A 28 -20.07 -8.71 -35.61
N LYS A 29 -20.39 -9.09 -36.85
CA LYS A 29 -21.73 -9.14 -37.38
C LYS A 29 -22.57 -10.18 -36.66
N GLY A 30 -23.78 -9.81 -36.33
CA GLY A 30 -24.97 -10.66 -36.44
C GLY A 30 -25.41 -11.37 -35.19
N GLN A 31 -26.39 -10.80 -34.53
CA GLN A 31 -27.72 -11.41 -34.41
C GLN A 31 -28.63 -10.46 -33.63
N ASN A 32 -29.63 -9.96 -34.31
CA ASN A 32 -30.74 -9.21 -33.76
C ASN A 32 -31.54 -10.09 -32.80
N LYS A 33 -31.62 -9.64 -31.53
CA LYS A 33 -32.80 -9.91 -30.71
C LYS A 33 -33.27 -8.57 -30.15
N LYS A 34 -34.42 -8.16 -30.66
CA LYS A 34 -35.21 -7.05 -30.16
C LYS A 34 -35.42 -7.23 -28.66
N GLN A 35 -35.05 -6.22 -27.89
CA GLN A 35 -35.46 -6.05 -26.53
C GLN A 35 -36.15 -4.70 -26.46
N ASP A 36 -37.45 -4.79 -26.25
CA ASP A 36 -38.36 -3.66 -26.18
C ASP A 36 -38.02 -2.78 -24.98
N THR A 37 -37.85 -1.51 -25.27
CA THR A 37 -37.79 -0.41 -24.33
C THR A 37 -39.17 -0.22 -23.68
N ILE A 38 -39.27 -0.58 -22.40
CA ILE A 38 -40.45 -0.21 -21.61
C ILE A 38 -40.17 1.17 -21.02
N SER A 39 -40.82 2.16 -21.59
CA SER A 39 -41.00 3.49 -21.01
C SER A 39 -41.99 3.42 -19.86
N SER A 40 -41.55 3.77 -18.65
CA SER A 40 -42.44 3.97 -17.51
C SER A 40 -43.18 5.30 -17.67
N LYS A 41 -44.46 5.23 -17.96
CA LYS A 41 -45.40 6.29 -17.62
C LYS A 41 -46.60 5.68 -16.93
N ASP A 42 -46.87 6.29 -15.78
CA ASP A 42 -47.98 6.15 -14.90
C ASP A 42 -49.27 5.58 -15.44
N SER A 43 -49.78 4.57 -14.78
CA SER A 43 -51.13 4.62 -14.26
C SER A 43 -51.44 3.35 -13.44
N ASN A 44 -51.76 3.51 -12.16
CA ASN A 44 -52.41 2.54 -11.32
C ASN A 44 -53.78 2.17 -11.96
N LYS A 45 -53.79 1.14 -12.77
CA LYS A 45 -55.00 0.33 -13.02
C LYS A 45 -54.57 -1.10 -12.73
N VAL A 46 -55.00 -1.61 -11.59
CA VAL A 46 -55.00 -3.03 -11.29
C VAL A 46 -55.90 -3.69 -12.34
N ALA A 47 -55.28 -4.29 -13.34
CA ALA A 47 -55.97 -5.17 -14.26
C ALA A 47 -56.23 -6.48 -13.53
N LEU A 48 -57.48 -6.76 -13.28
CA LEU A 48 -57.91 -8.06 -12.83
C LEU A 48 -57.63 -9.10 -13.94
N PRO A 49 -57.23 -10.31 -13.58
CA PRO A 49 -57.01 -11.36 -14.56
C PRO A 49 -58.31 -11.62 -15.35
N PRO A 50 -58.19 -11.91 -16.67
CA PRO A 50 -59.36 -12.18 -17.48
C PRO A 50 -60.06 -13.42 -16.93
N VAL A 51 -61.35 -13.28 -16.69
CA VAL A 51 -62.22 -14.43 -16.34
C VAL A 51 -62.21 -15.36 -17.54
N SER A 52 -61.68 -16.56 -17.39
CA SER A 52 -61.85 -17.61 -18.38
C SER A 52 -63.32 -17.84 -18.60
N SER A 53 -63.83 -17.59 -19.82
CA SER A 53 -65.19 -17.90 -20.20
C SER A 53 -65.31 -19.42 -20.23
N VAL A 54 -65.89 -19.98 -19.22
CA VAL A 54 -66.24 -21.41 -19.17
C VAL A 54 -67.49 -21.56 -20.06
N ASP A 55 -67.35 -22.39 -21.08
CA ASP A 55 -68.48 -22.71 -21.98
C ASP A 55 -69.53 -23.44 -21.15
N THR A 56 -70.66 -22.77 -20.87
CA THR A 56 -71.76 -23.27 -20.06
C THR A 56 -72.73 -24.14 -20.82
N THR A 57 -72.55 -24.36 -22.11
CA THR A 57 -73.45 -25.17 -22.94
C THR A 57 -73.30 -26.67 -22.71
N ALA A 58 -72.15 -27.12 -22.17
CA ALA A 58 -71.89 -28.53 -21.87
C ALA A 58 -72.21 -28.97 -20.44
N LEU A 59 -72.72 -28.04 -19.57
CA LEU A 59 -73.02 -28.32 -18.17
C LEU A 59 -74.43 -28.84 -17.97
N ASP A 60 -74.57 -29.87 -17.09
CA ASP A 60 -75.88 -30.39 -16.61
C ASP A 60 -76.64 -29.27 -15.81
N SER A 61 -77.92 -29.40 -15.73
CA SER A 61 -78.85 -28.42 -15.08
C SER A 61 -78.41 -28.04 -13.66
N LEU A 62 -77.93 -29.03 -12.88
CA LEU A 62 -77.42 -28.82 -11.53
C LEU A 62 -76.09 -28.09 -11.50
N GLN A 63 -75.16 -28.47 -12.37
CA GLN A 63 -73.88 -27.83 -12.51
C GLN A 63 -74.04 -26.39 -12.99
N ARG A 64 -75.01 -26.12 -13.82
CA ARG A 64 -75.29 -24.76 -14.31
C ARG A 64 -75.86 -23.87 -13.21
N ALA A 65 -76.71 -24.44 -12.35
CA ALA A 65 -77.23 -23.74 -11.17
C ALA A 65 -76.13 -23.43 -10.15
N ILE A 66 -75.23 -24.37 -9.90
CA ILE A 66 -74.02 -24.17 -9.01
C ILE A 66 -73.06 -23.10 -9.62
N TYR A 67 -72.83 -23.13 -10.90
CA TYR A 67 -72.02 -22.13 -11.56
C TYR A 67 -72.59 -20.72 -11.48
N GLN A 68 -73.92 -20.61 -11.69
CA GLN A 68 -74.59 -19.32 -11.57
C GLN A 68 -74.56 -18.80 -10.14
N TYR A 69 -74.80 -19.69 -9.13
CA TYR A 69 -74.70 -19.34 -7.74
C TYR A 69 -73.34 -18.89 -7.32
N ASN A 70 -72.28 -19.61 -7.71
CA ASN A 70 -70.90 -19.25 -7.44
C ASN A 70 -70.53 -17.92 -8.14
N LYS A 71 -70.96 -17.74 -9.39
CA LYS A 71 -70.73 -16.47 -10.12
C LYS A 71 -71.40 -15.29 -9.43
N HIS A 72 -72.63 -15.51 -8.84
CA HIS A 72 -73.33 -14.47 -8.08
C HIS A 72 -72.59 -14.14 -6.77
N ILE A 73 -71.96 -15.10 -6.12
CA ILE A 73 -71.12 -14.91 -4.95
C ILE A 73 -69.86 -14.14 -5.33
N ASP A 74 -69.14 -14.52 -6.43
CA ASP A 74 -67.93 -13.86 -6.92
C ASP A 74 -68.25 -12.41 -7.34
N ASP A 75 -69.33 -12.14 -8.01
CA ASP A 75 -69.76 -10.80 -8.39
C ASP A 75 -70.12 -9.95 -7.13
N SER A 76 -70.71 -10.57 -6.10
CA SER A 76 -70.99 -9.90 -4.80
C SER A 76 -69.71 -9.55 -4.05
N ILE A 77 -68.75 -10.46 -3.99
CA ILE A 77 -67.42 -10.22 -3.40
C ILE A 77 -66.67 -9.14 -4.15
N ARG A 78 -66.83 -9.09 -5.49
CA ARG A 78 -66.22 -8.10 -6.36
C ARG A 78 -66.85 -6.72 -6.17
N LEU A 79 -68.16 -6.63 -6.02
CA LEU A 79 -68.89 -5.39 -5.68
C LEU A 79 -68.53 -4.88 -4.28
N ASP A 80 -68.36 -5.75 -3.32
CA ASP A 80 -67.93 -5.40 -1.95
C ASP A 80 -66.45 -4.91 -1.94
N SER A 81 -65.58 -5.50 -2.76
CA SER A 81 -64.20 -5.05 -2.96
C SER A 81 -64.12 -3.67 -3.62
N ILE A 82 -65.00 -3.39 -4.59
CA ILE A 82 -65.09 -2.08 -5.28
C ILE A 82 -65.69 -1.00 -4.32
N ASN A 83 -66.59 -1.36 -3.47
CA ASN A 83 -67.18 -0.43 -2.50
C ASN A 83 -66.24 -0.13 -1.33
N LYS A 84 -65.36 -1.08 -0.92
CA LYS A 84 -64.30 -0.84 0.05
C LYS A 84 -63.26 0.16 -0.42
N THR A 85 -63.05 0.35 -1.72
CA THR A 85 -62.10 1.34 -2.28
C THR A 85 -62.62 2.78 -2.22
N LYS A 86 -63.88 3.00 -1.90
CA LYS A 86 -64.48 4.34 -1.74
C LYS A 86 -64.71 4.76 -0.27
N ALA A 87 -64.31 3.95 0.70
CA ALA A 87 -64.44 4.33 2.10
C ALA A 87 -63.36 5.38 2.44
N THR A 88 -63.76 6.52 2.94
CA THR A 88 -62.95 7.63 3.50
C THR A 88 -62.21 7.20 4.77
N GLY A 89 -61.62 6.03 4.76
CA GLY A 89 -60.89 5.40 5.87
C GLY A 89 -59.37 5.52 5.77
N ILE A 90 -58.71 4.93 6.70
CA ILE A 90 -57.25 4.74 6.77
C ILE A 90 -56.84 3.77 5.66
N ASP A 91 -55.70 4.03 5.00
CA ASP A 91 -55.20 3.29 3.82
C ASP A 91 -54.88 1.80 4.10
N ALA A 92 -54.71 1.41 5.38
CA ALA A 92 -54.38 0.05 5.81
C ALA A 92 -55.01 -0.28 7.18
N PRO A 93 -55.20 -1.57 7.52
CA PRO A 93 -55.69 -1.95 8.84
C PRO A 93 -54.65 -1.62 9.93
N VAL A 94 -55.11 -1.11 11.06
CA VAL A 94 -54.30 -0.91 12.26
C VAL A 94 -54.43 -2.15 13.13
N THR A 95 -53.30 -2.83 13.36
CA THR A 95 -53.23 -3.95 14.32
C THR A 95 -52.70 -3.46 15.65
N TYR A 96 -53.32 -3.86 16.75
CA TYR A 96 -52.88 -3.47 18.08
C TYR A 96 -52.94 -4.65 19.05
N GLN A 97 -51.97 -4.65 19.98
CA GLN A 97 -51.83 -5.68 21.00
C GLN A 97 -51.41 -5.02 22.32
N ALA A 98 -51.92 -5.54 23.41
CA ALA A 98 -51.54 -5.16 24.77
C ALA A 98 -51.28 -6.42 25.58
N ASN A 99 -50.26 -6.39 26.46
CA ASN A 99 -49.91 -7.55 27.28
C ASN A 99 -50.74 -7.58 28.56
N ASP A 100 -51.14 -6.42 29.07
CA ASP A 100 -51.86 -6.33 30.37
C ASP A 100 -53.40 -6.24 30.17
N SER A 101 -53.85 -5.12 29.63
CA SER A 101 -55.23 -4.89 29.39
C SER A 101 -55.52 -4.01 28.19
N LEU A 102 -56.67 -4.26 27.55
CA LEU A 102 -57.18 -3.44 26.47
C LEU A 102 -58.61 -3.02 26.85
N VAL A 103 -58.82 -1.73 26.98
CA VAL A 103 -60.09 -1.15 27.27
C VAL A 103 -60.58 -0.38 26.05
N TYR A 104 -61.77 -0.77 25.54
CA TYR A 104 -62.41 -0.06 24.44
C TYR A 104 -63.69 0.64 24.95
N ASP A 105 -63.65 1.96 24.81
CA ASP A 105 -64.81 2.77 25.10
C ASP A 105 -65.66 2.99 23.82
N ALA A 106 -66.77 2.34 23.69
CA ALA A 106 -67.64 2.38 22.51
C ALA A 106 -68.30 3.75 22.30
N TYR A 107 -68.53 4.50 23.38
CA TYR A 107 -69.20 5.81 23.31
C TYR A 107 -68.23 6.88 22.75
N THR A 108 -67.00 6.95 23.28
CA THR A 108 -66.03 7.91 22.85
C THR A 108 -65.18 7.37 21.71
N LYS A 109 -65.35 6.12 21.26
CA LYS A 109 -64.56 5.39 20.24
C LYS A 109 -63.09 5.44 20.50
N LYS A 110 -62.66 5.29 21.75
CA LYS A 110 -61.26 5.27 22.17
C LYS A 110 -60.84 3.88 22.65
N ALA A 111 -59.63 3.50 22.32
CA ALA A 111 -59.02 2.30 22.84
C ALA A 111 -57.79 2.67 23.71
N TYR A 112 -57.74 2.08 24.90
CA TYR A 112 -56.64 2.25 25.86
C TYR A 112 -55.97 0.91 26.02
N LEU A 113 -54.65 0.89 25.73
CA LEU A 113 -53.81 -0.28 25.81
C LEU A 113 -52.79 -0.08 26.94
N TYR A 114 -52.62 -1.09 27.77
CA TYR A 114 -51.70 -1.07 28.92
C TYR A 114 -50.80 -2.29 28.90
N GLY A 115 -49.51 -2.10 29.36
CA GLY A 115 -48.50 -3.14 29.50
C GLY A 115 -47.90 -3.53 28.18
N SER A 116 -46.71 -3.00 27.92
CA SER A 116 -45.89 -3.30 26.73
C SER A 116 -46.67 -3.40 25.42
N SER A 117 -47.53 -2.39 25.22
CA SER A 117 -48.50 -2.34 24.12
C SER A 117 -47.81 -2.07 22.80
N GLN A 118 -48.36 -2.64 21.71
CA GLN A 118 -47.87 -2.47 20.36
C GLN A 118 -48.99 -2.07 19.40
N VAL A 119 -48.71 -1.11 18.52
CA VAL A 119 -49.60 -0.70 17.44
C VAL A 119 -48.85 -0.70 16.14
N LYS A 120 -49.35 -1.45 15.14
CA LYS A 120 -48.74 -1.52 13.79
C LYS A 120 -49.70 -0.95 12.75
N TYR A 121 -49.11 -0.14 11.85
CA TYR A 121 -49.81 0.46 10.73
C TYR A 121 -48.87 0.62 9.53
N GLU A 122 -49.15 -0.05 8.43
CA GLU A 122 -48.24 -0.11 7.27
C GLU A 122 -46.78 -0.50 7.66
N LYS A 123 -45.82 0.45 7.53
CA LYS A 123 -44.42 0.31 7.92
C LYS A 123 -44.11 0.86 9.31
N MET A 124 -45.13 1.30 10.03
CA MET A 124 -45.03 1.85 11.38
C MET A 124 -45.20 0.77 12.42
N ASP A 125 -44.37 0.78 13.43
CA ASP A 125 -44.45 -0.06 14.62
C ASP A 125 -44.20 0.83 15.84
N LEU A 126 -45.21 0.99 16.69
CA LEU A 126 -45.14 1.79 17.89
C LEU A 126 -45.32 0.87 19.10
N THR A 127 -44.33 0.84 19.96
CA THR A 127 -44.39 0.09 21.24
C THR A 127 -44.29 1.05 22.40
N SER A 128 -45.08 0.86 23.45
CA SER A 128 -45.05 1.68 24.66
C SER A 128 -45.76 0.98 25.80
N GLU A 129 -45.55 1.40 27.04
CA GLU A 129 -46.27 0.89 28.21
C GLU A 129 -47.73 1.31 28.19
N LYS A 130 -48.03 2.53 27.73
CA LYS A 130 -49.40 3.05 27.63
C LYS A 130 -49.62 3.67 26.26
N ILE A 131 -50.67 3.19 25.57
CA ILE A 131 -51.08 3.73 24.27
C ILE A 131 -52.59 4.05 24.33
N ASN A 132 -52.94 5.27 23.99
CA ASN A 132 -54.32 5.73 23.84
C ASN A 132 -54.61 5.96 22.36
N MET A 133 -55.61 5.35 21.81
CA MET A 133 -55.95 5.47 20.40
C MET A 133 -57.38 5.97 20.23
N SER A 134 -57.55 7.06 19.50
CA SER A 134 -58.89 7.59 19.12
C SER A 134 -59.16 7.14 17.68
N LEU A 135 -60.14 6.29 17.51
CA LEU A 135 -60.50 5.73 16.20
C LEU A 135 -61.19 6.76 15.31
N ASP A 136 -61.90 7.69 15.89
CA ASP A 136 -62.67 8.73 15.17
C ASP A 136 -61.71 9.80 14.57
N SER A 137 -60.76 10.25 15.35
CA SER A 137 -59.75 11.23 14.91
C SER A 137 -58.52 10.59 14.24
N SER A 138 -58.41 9.26 14.19
CA SER A 138 -57.26 8.50 13.71
C SER A 138 -55.95 8.90 14.42
N LEU A 139 -56.02 9.26 15.69
CA LEU A 139 -54.90 9.74 16.50
C LEU A 139 -54.50 8.66 17.51
N VAL A 140 -53.19 8.38 17.57
CA VAL A 140 -52.57 7.57 18.62
C VAL A 140 -51.70 8.44 19.49
N HIS A 141 -51.77 8.26 20.80
CA HIS A 141 -50.94 8.91 21.80
C HIS A 141 -50.31 7.84 22.67
N ALA A 142 -48.96 7.83 22.75
CA ALA A 142 -48.23 6.88 23.57
C ALA A 142 -47.33 7.59 24.58
N THR A 143 -47.25 7.00 25.76
CA THR A 143 -46.45 7.52 26.90
C THR A 143 -45.87 6.35 27.70
N GLY A 144 -44.72 6.57 28.33
CA GLY A 144 -44.22 5.70 29.39
C GLY A 144 -44.99 5.87 30.70
N VAL A 145 -44.72 5.03 31.66
CA VAL A 145 -45.23 5.10 33.02
C VAL A 145 -44.11 5.41 34.00
N TYR A 146 -44.38 6.25 35.00
CA TYR A 146 -43.37 6.55 36.00
C TYR A 146 -43.01 5.31 36.83
N ALA A 147 -41.69 4.99 36.92
CA ALA A 147 -41.21 3.84 37.66
C ALA A 147 -41.18 4.10 39.19
N ASP A 148 -41.06 5.37 39.59
CA ASP A 148 -40.87 5.80 40.98
C ASP A 148 -41.99 6.74 41.45
N THR A 149 -42.24 6.73 42.75
CA THR A 149 -43.16 7.67 43.43
C THR A 149 -42.67 9.13 43.32
N THR A 150 -41.40 9.34 43.00
CA THR A 150 -40.80 10.67 42.81
C THR A 150 -40.98 11.24 41.42
N ASN A 151 -41.63 10.51 40.48
CA ASN A 151 -41.90 10.93 39.09
C ASN A 151 -40.65 11.38 38.30
N THR A 152 -39.47 10.82 38.60
CA THR A 152 -38.23 11.24 37.99
C THR A 152 -37.83 10.38 36.79
N LYS A 153 -38.24 9.11 36.70
CA LYS A 153 -37.84 8.18 35.67
C LYS A 153 -39.02 7.48 35.01
N LEU A 154 -39.18 7.64 33.71
CA LEU A 154 -40.18 6.95 32.90
C LEU A 154 -39.68 5.54 32.53
N LYS A 155 -40.55 4.54 32.62
CA LYS A 155 -40.34 3.16 32.19
C LYS A 155 -41.27 2.86 31.01
N GLY A 156 -40.78 2.04 30.05
CA GLY A 156 -41.60 1.63 28.91
C GLY A 156 -41.95 2.81 27.98
N THR A 157 -41.03 3.73 27.82
CA THR A 157 -41.17 4.89 26.92
C THR A 157 -41.47 4.46 25.50
N PRO A 158 -42.18 5.26 24.71
CA PRO A 158 -42.57 4.90 23.35
C PRO A 158 -41.34 4.74 22.44
N VAL A 159 -41.31 3.62 21.73
CA VAL A 159 -40.36 3.36 20.64
C VAL A 159 -41.16 3.33 19.35
N PHE A 160 -40.90 4.32 18.50
CA PHE A 160 -41.55 4.46 17.21
C PHE A 160 -40.59 4.05 16.10
N LYS A 161 -40.95 3.01 15.35
CA LYS A 161 -40.21 2.53 14.18
C LYS A 161 -40.93 2.86 12.90
N MET A 162 -40.22 3.35 11.89
CA MET A 162 -40.73 3.66 10.58
C MET A 162 -39.76 3.21 9.49
N GLY A 163 -40.01 2.05 8.92
CA GLY A 163 -39.04 1.42 8.00
C GLY A 163 -37.77 1.02 8.71
N SER A 164 -36.63 1.64 8.34
CA SER A 164 -35.30 1.40 8.96
C SER A 164 -35.01 2.29 10.18
N ASP A 165 -35.80 3.34 10.38
CA ASP A 165 -35.53 4.36 11.37
C ASP A 165 -36.22 4.08 12.68
N THR A 166 -35.53 4.23 13.79
CA THR A 166 -36.05 4.05 15.15
C THR A 166 -35.95 5.37 15.90
N TYR A 167 -37.01 5.74 16.59
CA TYR A 167 -37.12 6.94 17.38
C TYR A 167 -37.52 6.54 18.81
N ASP A 168 -36.64 6.74 19.75
CA ASP A 168 -36.91 6.59 21.17
C ASP A 168 -37.35 7.95 21.70
N ASN A 169 -38.44 7.99 22.49
CA ASN A 169 -39.05 9.27 22.90
C ASN A 169 -39.85 9.11 24.20
N ASP A 170 -40.12 10.22 24.87
CA ASP A 170 -40.93 10.21 26.11
C ASP A 170 -42.42 10.18 25.81
N THR A 171 -42.85 10.94 24.82
CA THR A 171 -44.23 10.94 24.37
C THR A 171 -44.36 11.10 22.87
N ILE A 172 -45.32 10.45 22.27
CA ILE A 172 -45.61 10.59 20.85
C ILE A 172 -47.12 10.73 20.64
N ALA A 173 -47.48 11.70 19.81
CA ALA A 173 -48.84 11.83 19.25
C ALA A 173 -48.71 11.70 17.73
N PHE A 174 -49.38 10.74 17.14
CA PHE A 174 -49.31 10.47 15.70
C PHE A 174 -50.72 10.27 15.11
N ASN A 175 -50.96 10.90 13.96
CA ASN A 175 -52.21 10.77 13.26
C ASN A 175 -52.03 9.91 12.00
N PHE A 176 -52.74 8.79 11.93
CA PHE A 176 -52.62 7.80 10.86
C PHE A 176 -53.06 8.33 9.48
N LYS A 177 -54.11 9.20 9.46
CA LYS A 177 -54.67 9.76 8.22
C LYS A 177 -53.78 10.85 7.63
N SER A 178 -53.30 11.78 8.43
CA SER A 178 -52.46 12.89 7.97
C SER A 178 -50.98 12.54 7.95
N LYS A 179 -50.58 11.40 8.56
CA LYS A 179 -49.18 10.94 8.74
C LYS A 179 -48.30 11.96 9.47
N LYS A 180 -48.92 12.90 10.23
CA LYS A 180 -48.27 13.91 11.05
C LYS A 180 -48.09 13.41 12.47
N GLY A 181 -46.95 13.80 13.09
CA GLY A 181 -46.66 13.44 14.47
C GLY A 181 -46.00 14.56 15.25
N LEU A 182 -46.22 14.60 16.55
CA LEU A 182 -45.54 15.41 17.53
C LEU A 182 -44.86 14.50 18.53
N ILE A 183 -43.55 14.69 18.73
CA ILE A 183 -42.70 13.81 19.55
C ILE A 183 -41.95 14.70 20.55
N THR A 184 -41.88 14.26 21.82
CA THR A 184 -41.11 14.95 22.84
C THR A 184 -39.89 14.14 23.27
N ASN A 185 -38.77 14.79 23.53
CA ASN A 185 -37.50 14.19 23.92
C ASN A 185 -37.08 13.04 22.99
N VAL A 186 -37.05 13.35 21.69
CA VAL A 186 -36.73 12.33 20.68
C VAL A 186 -35.23 12.07 20.65
N HIS A 187 -34.87 10.80 20.60
CA HIS A 187 -33.53 10.30 20.31
C HIS A 187 -33.59 9.38 19.09
N THR A 188 -32.79 9.68 18.09
CA THR A 188 -32.76 8.86 16.88
C THR A 188 -31.34 8.73 16.34
N LYS A 189 -31.02 7.52 15.90
CA LYS A 189 -29.75 7.26 15.21
C LYS A 189 -29.93 7.47 13.71
N GLN A 190 -29.17 8.40 13.16
CA GLN A 190 -29.15 8.67 11.73
C GLN A 190 -27.75 8.38 11.18
N GLN A 191 -27.56 7.21 10.58
CA GLN A 191 -26.28 6.69 10.04
C GLN A 191 -25.16 6.66 11.09
N GLU A 192 -24.16 7.57 11.00
CA GLU A 192 -23.03 7.65 11.93
C GLU A 192 -23.28 8.59 13.11
N GLY A 193 -24.38 9.36 13.09
CA GLY A 193 -24.69 10.34 14.12
C GLY A 193 -25.98 10.05 14.90
N PHE A 194 -26.06 10.65 16.07
CA PHE A 194 -27.20 10.63 16.95
C PHE A 194 -27.82 12.04 16.98
N LEU A 195 -29.09 12.10 16.79
CA LEU A 195 -29.87 13.34 16.83
C LEU A 195 -30.88 13.27 17.97
N SER A 196 -30.80 14.25 18.84
CA SER A 196 -31.78 14.39 19.92
C SER A 196 -32.41 15.77 19.87
N SER A 197 -33.69 15.89 20.34
CA SER A 197 -34.39 17.14 20.39
C SER A 197 -35.47 17.12 21.47
N LYS A 198 -35.73 18.26 22.11
CA LYS A 198 -36.81 18.39 23.07
C LYS A 198 -38.17 18.27 22.41
N ILE A 199 -38.36 18.86 21.23
CA ILE A 199 -39.60 18.84 20.49
C ILE A 199 -39.30 18.53 19.02
N ALA A 200 -39.95 17.51 18.49
CA ALA A 200 -39.89 17.13 17.09
C ALA A 200 -41.28 17.04 16.47
N LYS A 201 -41.49 17.67 15.33
CA LYS A 201 -42.74 17.61 14.55
C LYS A 201 -42.46 16.92 13.22
N ARG A 202 -43.17 15.82 12.98
CA ARG A 202 -43.13 15.10 11.70
C ARG A 202 -44.25 15.61 10.79
N ASP A 203 -43.90 15.93 9.56
CA ASP A 203 -44.88 16.31 8.52
C ASP A 203 -45.36 15.07 7.75
N GLY A 204 -46.49 15.20 7.07
CA GLY A 204 -47.07 14.14 6.25
C GLY A 204 -46.18 13.64 5.10
N LYS A 205 -45.20 14.43 4.66
CA LYS A 205 -44.19 14.07 3.68
C LYS A 205 -43.02 13.26 4.26
N GLY A 206 -42.96 13.12 5.58
CA GLY A 206 -41.88 12.41 6.27
C GLY A 206 -40.73 13.29 6.75
N ASP A 207 -40.74 14.59 6.48
CA ASP A 207 -39.76 15.55 7.00
C ASP A 207 -40.00 15.79 8.50
N ILE A 208 -38.90 15.90 9.27
CA ILE A 208 -38.96 16.13 10.72
C ILE A 208 -38.39 17.50 11.02
N TYR A 209 -39.15 18.32 11.72
CA TYR A 209 -38.72 19.63 12.21
C TYR A 209 -38.37 19.51 13.68
N LEU A 210 -37.20 19.99 14.06
CA LEU A 210 -36.64 19.91 15.40
C LEU A 210 -36.48 21.32 15.97
N GLU A 211 -36.76 21.46 17.24
CA GLU A 211 -36.48 22.65 18.02
C GLU A 211 -35.55 22.26 19.18
N HIS A 212 -34.52 23.06 19.42
CA HIS A 212 -33.46 22.74 20.39
C HIS A 212 -32.85 21.35 20.19
N GLY A 213 -32.41 21.08 18.95
CA GLY A 213 -31.77 19.83 18.57
C GLY A 213 -30.31 19.75 19.03
N ARG A 214 -29.84 18.54 19.25
CA ARG A 214 -28.42 18.21 19.47
C ARG A 214 -28.01 17.17 18.46
N TYR A 215 -26.96 17.42 17.75
CA TYR A 215 -26.35 16.43 16.84
C TYR A 215 -24.96 16.03 17.35
N THR A 216 -24.73 14.76 17.54
CA THR A 216 -23.45 14.20 17.95
C THR A 216 -23.16 12.90 17.21
N THR A 217 -21.91 12.53 17.12
CA THR A 217 -21.47 11.21 16.64
C THR A 217 -20.98 10.33 17.79
N CYS A 218 -21.12 10.81 19.01
CA CYS A 218 -20.84 10.07 20.23
C CYS A 218 -22.06 9.21 20.57
N ASP A 219 -21.85 7.92 20.85
CA ASP A 219 -22.89 6.95 21.18
C ASP A 219 -23.13 6.80 22.69
N LYS A 220 -22.53 7.69 23.49
CA LYS A 220 -22.79 7.77 24.93
C LYS A 220 -24.12 8.50 25.21
N ASP A 221 -24.79 8.14 26.28
CA ASP A 221 -25.98 8.85 26.76
C ASP A 221 -25.68 10.31 27.09
N CYS A 222 -24.50 10.58 27.68
CA CYS A 222 -23.93 11.92 27.83
C CYS A 222 -22.78 12.07 26.82
N PRO A 223 -23.02 12.68 25.67
CA PRO A 223 -22.02 12.77 24.61
C PRO A 223 -20.89 13.73 24.98
N ASP A 224 -19.64 13.34 24.70
CA ASP A 224 -18.45 14.16 24.96
C ASP A 224 -18.47 15.49 24.19
N PHE A 225 -19.24 15.54 23.08
CA PHE A 225 -19.47 16.77 22.33
C PHE A 225 -20.79 16.67 21.55
N TYR A 226 -21.37 17.83 21.28
CA TYR A 226 -22.52 17.94 20.38
C TYR A 226 -22.58 19.31 19.71
N ILE A 227 -23.21 19.36 18.55
CA ILE A 227 -23.59 20.61 17.90
C ILE A 227 -25.02 20.94 18.35
N ALA A 228 -25.14 22.02 19.08
CA ALA A 228 -26.44 22.54 19.50
C ALA A 228 -27.08 23.26 18.32
N LEU A 229 -28.27 22.81 17.94
CA LEU A 229 -29.05 23.31 16.80
C LEU A 229 -30.25 24.08 17.34
N SER A 230 -30.38 25.36 17.03
CA SER A 230 -31.58 26.11 17.46
C SER A 230 -32.82 25.60 16.77
N ARG A 231 -32.79 25.41 15.47
CA ARG A 231 -33.86 24.80 14.66
C ARG A 231 -33.22 23.95 13.56
N ALA A 232 -33.82 22.79 13.26
CA ALA A 232 -33.38 21.96 12.17
C ALA A 232 -34.55 21.28 11.45
N LYS A 233 -34.33 21.00 10.15
CA LYS A 233 -35.24 20.21 9.32
C LYS A 233 -34.48 18.98 8.87
N VAL A 234 -34.94 17.81 9.26
CA VAL A 234 -34.39 16.51 8.86
C VAL A 234 -35.20 15.99 7.69
N ARG A 235 -34.55 15.82 6.53
CA ARG A 235 -35.13 15.12 5.39
C ARG A 235 -34.63 13.68 5.43
N THR A 236 -35.49 12.79 5.87
CA THR A 236 -35.14 11.38 6.12
C THR A 236 -34.42 10.75 4.93
N GLY A 237 -33.24 10.18 5.17
CA GLY A 237 -32.39 9.56 4.15
C GLY A 237 -31.67 10.51 3.18
N LYS A 238 -31.80 11.85 3.35
CA LYS A 238 -31.14 12.86 2.53
C LYS A 238 -30.14 13.71 3.32
N ASP A 239 -30.66 14.58 4.19
CA ASP A 239 -29.83 15.52 4.93
C ASP A 239 -30.56 16.13 6.13
N VAL A 240 -29.79 16.82 6.97
CA VAL A 240 -30.29 17.75 8.00
C VAL A 240 -29.89 19.15 7.63
N VAL A 241 -30.85 20.03 7.45
CA VAL A 241 -30.63 21.48 7.26
C VAL A 241 -30.91 22.18 8.58
N PHE A 242 -30.03 23.02 9.05
CA PHE A 242 -30.16 23.67 10.34
C PHE A 242 -29.88 25.18 10.27
N GLY A 243 -30.52 25.92 11.17
CA GLY A 243 -30.28 27.33 11.41
C GLY A 243 -29.08 27.56 12.33
N PRO A 244 -29.06 28.64 13.14
CA PRO A 244 -27.93 28.93 14.01
C PRO A 244 -27.58 27.73 14.89
N ALA A 245 -26.29 27.38 14.85
CA ALA A 245 -25.75 26.26 15.60
C ALA A 245 -24.40 26.62 16.22
N TYR A 246 -24.07 26.03 17.34
CA TYR A 246 -22.80 26.20 18.02
C TYR A 246 -22.29 24.86 18.58
N LEU A 247 -20.97 24.75 18.70
CA LEU A 247 -20.32 23.55 19.20
C LEU A 247 -20.23 23.59 20.72
N VAL A 248 -20.61 22.50 21.37
CA VAL A 248 -20.45 22.26 22.81
C VAL A 248 -19.53 21.06 23.00
N VAL A 249 -18.51 21.20 23.84
CA VAL A 249 -17.54 20.14 24.19
C VAL A 249 -17.46 20.04 25.70
N ALA A 250 -17.68 18.84 26.24
CA ALA A 250 -17.78 18.61 27.69
C ALA A 250 -18.72 19.60 28.39
N ASP A 251 -19.90 19.83 27.80
CA ASP A 251 -20.93 20.78 28.22
C ASP A 251 -20.51 22.26 28.26
N VAL A 252 -19.31 22.59 27.74
CA VAL A 252 -18.86 23.98 27.60
C VAL A 252 -19.13 24.49 26.17
N PRO A 253 -19.93 25.51 25.97
CA PRO A 253 -20.18 26.08 24.66
C PRO A 253 -18.92 26.81 24.16
N LEU A 254 -18.46 26.46 22.98
CA LEU A 254 -17.34 27.11 22.31
C LEU A 254 -17.81 28.31 21.49
N PRO A 255 -16.99 29.39 21.33
CA PRO A 255 -17.32 30.55 20.53
C PRO A 255 -17.29 30.30 19.01
N LEU A 256 -17.65 29.08 18.62
CA LEU A 256 -17.73 28.66 17.23
C LEU A 256 -19.20 28.49 16.85
N ALA A 257 -19.77 29.54 16.27
CA ALA A 257 -21.16 29.55 15.83
C ALA A 257 -21.27 29.60 14.30
N ILE A 258 -22.17 28.81 13.76
CA ILE A 258 -22.47 28.73 12.33
C ILE A 258 -23.91 29.25 12.15
N PRO A 259 -24.15 30.30 11.37
CA PRO A 259 -25.49 30.89 11.22
C PRO A 259 -26.45 29.96 10.47
N TYR A 260 -25.92 29.13 9.56
CA TYR A 260 -26.67 28.20 8.73
C TYR A 260 -25.77 27.08 8.21
N GLY A 261 -26.30 25.84 8.11
CA GLY A 261 -25.55 24.70 7.61
C GLY A 261 -26.41 23.50 7.26
N PHE A 262 -25.77 22.43 6.78
CA PHE A 262 -26.44 21.17 6.52
C PHE A 262 -25.46 19.98 6.69
N PHE A 263 -26.00 18.81 7.08
CA PHE A 263 -25.29 17.55 7.13
C PHE A 263 -25.95 16.57 6.15
N PRO A 264 -25.26 16.06 5.14
CA PRO A 264 -25.83 15.05 4.26
C PRO A 264 -25.83 13.67 4.91
N PHE A 265 -26.94 12.92 4.77
CA PHE A 265 -27.07 11.53 5.18
C PHE A 265 -26.79 10.54 4.03
N THR A 266 -25.93 10.86 3.11
CA THR A 266 -25.71 9.99 1.97
C THR A 266 -24.58 9.01 2.22
N LYS A 267 -24.79 7.72 1.94
CA LYS A 267 -23.72 6.71 1.88
C LYS A 267 -22.81 6.89 0.65
N SER A 268 -23.16 7.80 -0.24
CA SER A 268 -22.44 8.17 -1.44
C SER A 268 -21.62 9.44 -1.22
N TYR A 269 -20.59 9.61 -2.03
CA TYR A 269 -19.78 10.82 -2.01
C TYR A 269 -20.65 12.07 -2.20
N SER A 270 -20.43 13.07 -1.38
CA SER A 270 -21.08 14.37 -1.50
C SER A 270 -20.04 15.47 -1.62
N SER A 271 -20.30 16.46 -2.47
CA SER A 271 -19.47 17.66 -2.58
C SER A 271 -19.64 18.54 -1.34
N GLY A 272 -18.60 19.23 -0.94
CA GLY A 272 -18.63 20.11 0.22
C GLY A 272 -17.36 20.89 0.48
N PHE A 273 -17.45 21.85 1.39
CA PHE A 273 -16.31 22.62 1.84
C PHE A 273 -15.44 21.81 2.79
N ILE A 274 -14.12 21.99 2.66
CA ILE A 274 -13.13 21.44 3.58
C ILE A 274 -12.66 22.59 4.45
N MET A 275 -12.84 22.45 5.76
CA MET A 275 -12.44 23.48 6.71
C MET A 275 -10.91 23.60 6.78
N PRO A 276 -10.35 24.81 6.74
CA PRO A 276 -8.92 25.00 6.86
C PRO A 276 -8.43 24.69 8.28
N THR A 277 -7.21 24.21 8.39
CA THR A 277 -6.48 24.18 9.66
C THR A 277 -5.82 25.54 9.87
N TYR A 278 -5.86 26.02 11.10
CA TYR A 278 -5.23 27.27 11.48
C TYR A 278 -4.08 27.03 12.46
N GLY A 279 -3.14 27.93 12.50
CA GLY A 279 -1.99 27.86 13.39
C GLY A 279 -1.03 29.00 13.11
N ASP A 280 0.13 28.94 13.74
CA ASP A 280 1.20 29.91 13.58
C ASP A 280 2.52 29.22 13.25
N GLU A 281 3.37 29.92 12.56
CA GLU A 281 4.73 29.54 12.23
C GLU A 281 5.65 30.77 12.33
N SER A 282 6.81 30.54 12.96
CA SER A 282 7.76 31.63 13.26
C SER A 282 8.26 32.38 12.01
N THR A 283 8.42 31.70 10.89
CA THR A 283 9.00 32.27 9.66
C THR A 283 7.99 32.89 8.72
N ARG A 284 6.75 32.38 8.68
CA ARG A 284 5.69 32.82 7.74
C ARG A 284 4.46 33.44 8.41
N GLY A 285 4.42 33.42 9.75
CA GLY A 285 3.32 33.99 10.55
C GLY A 285 2.11 33.05 10.67
N PHE A 286 0.95 33.64 11.00
CA PHE A 286 -0.29 32.86 11.10
C PHE A 286 -0.70 32.27 9.74
N TYR A 287 -1.29 31.11 9.76
CA TYR A 287 -1.72 30.43 8.54
C TYR A 287 -3.15 29.88 8.62
N LEU A 288 -3.77 29.80 7.44
CA LEU A 288 -4.92 28.97 7.15
C LEU A 288 -4.51 27.99 6.04
N ARG A 289 -4.56 26.69 6.31
CA ARG A 289 -4.05 25.66 5.39
C ARG A 289 -5.06 24.57 5.15
N ASP A 290 -4.87 23.89 4.01
CA ASP A 290 -5.65 22.71 3.63
C ASP A 290 -7.16 22.95 3.59
N GLY A 291 -7.59 24.24 3.49
CA GLY A 291 -8.96 24.63 3.27
C GLY A 291 -9.32 24.62 1.79
N GLY A 292 -10.56 24.28 1.48
CA GLY A 292 -10.97 24.26 0.09
C GLY A 292 -12.32 23.63 -0.20
N TYR A 293 -12.42 22.99 -1.34
CA TYR A 293 -13.67 22.37 -1.78
C TYR A 293 -13.43 20.97 -2.37
N TYR A 294 -14.25 20.03 -1.97
CA TYR A 294 -14.30 18.69 -2.49
C TYR A 294 -15.45 18.54 -3.48
N PHE A 295 -15.14 18.15 -4.70
CA PHE A 295 -16.09 17.86 -5.75
C PHE A 295 -16.29 16.36 -5.88
N ALA A 296 -17.45 15.87 -5.49
CA ALA A 296 -17.89 14.50 -5.73
C ALA A 296 -18.46 14.40 -7.14
N ALA A 297 -17.60 14.35 -8.17
CA ALA A 297 -18.04 14.45 -9.56
C ALA A 297 -18.77 13.19 -10.04
N SER A 298 -18.33 12.00 -9.60
CA SER A 298 -19.01 10.72 -9.88
C SER A 298 -18.47 9.60 -9.00
N ASP A 299 -19.11 8.44 -9.02
CA ASP A 299 -18.60 7.22 -8.35
C ASP A 299 -17.23 6.74 -8.90
N LYS A 300 -16.74 7.34 -9.97
CA LYS A 300 -15.52 6.93 -10.66
C LYS A 300 -14.37 7.89 -10.47
N TRP A 301 -14.61 9.15 -10.14
CA TRP A 301 -13.58 10.16 -9.92
C TRP A 301 -14.07 11.31 -9.04
N ASP A 302 -13.17 11.87 -8.27
CA ASP A 302 -13.36 13.02 -7.42
C ASP A 302 -12.31 14.10 -7.71
N LEU A 303 -12.52 15.29 -7.18
CA LEU A 303 -11.55 16.38 -7.24
C LEU A 303 -11.57 17.14 -5.91
N LYS A 304 -10.41 17.32 -5.33
CA LYS A 304 -10.18 18.06 -4.10
C LYS A 304 -9.27 19.24 -4.42
N LEU A 305 -9.79 20.46 -4.26
CA LEU A 305 -9.03 21.70 -4.41
C LEU A 305 -8.76 22.28 -3.03
N LEU A 306 -7.49 22.48 -2.69
CA LEU A 306 -7.09 23.04 -1.40
C LEU A 306 -6.21 24.26 -1.60
N GLY A 307 -6.36 25.22 -0.70
CA GLY A 307 -5.53 26.42 -0.62
C GLY A 307 -4.85 26.56 0.73
N GLU A 308 -3.77 27.28 0.74
CA GLU A 308 -3.07 27.72 1.95
C GLU A 308 -2.63 29.17 1.81
N ILE A 309 -2.75 29.93 2.89
CA ILE A 309 -2.33 31.33 2.98
C ILE A 309 -1.65 31.60 4.31
N TYR A 310 -0.69 32.49 4.29
CA TYR A 310 0.09 32.89 5.45
C TYR A 310 0.13 34.41 5.56
N THR A 311 0.18 34.95 6.77
CA THR A 311 0.12 36.40 7.01
C THR A 311 1.28 37.17 6.41
N LYS A 312 2.49 36.56 6.28
CA LYS A 312 3.64 37.20 5.61
C LYS A 312 3.60 37.10 4.08
N GLY A 313 2.45 36.67 3.51
CA GLY A 313 2.19 36.71 2.08
C GLY A 313 2.64 35.46 1.31
N SER A 314 3.01 34.35 1.99
CA SER A 314 3.15 33.03 1.35
C SER A 314 1.77 32.46 1.04
N TRP A 315 1.67 31.73 -0.06
CA TRP A 315 0.44 31.04 -0.44
C TRP A 315 0.71 29.79 -1.25
N GLY A 316 -0.25 28.88 -1.27
CA GLY A 316 -0.17 27.66 -2.06
C GLY A 316 -1.53 27.18 -2.50
N LEU A 317 -1.54 26.41 -3.59
CA LEU A 317 -2.71 25.73 -4.13
C LEU A 317 -2.37 24.28 -4.43
N SER A 318 -3.29 23.37 -4.12
CA SER A 318 -3.17 21.99 -4.50
C SER A 318 -4.48 21.43 -5.04
N ALA A 319 -4.36 20.55 -6.02
CA ALA A 319 -5.46 19.83 -6.63
C ALA A 319 -5.17 18.33 -6.54
N ALA A 320 -6.01 17.58 -5.86
CA ALA A 320 -5.91 16.13 -5.75
C ALA A 320 -7.17 15.49 -6.32
N SER A 321 -6.99 14.43 -7.09
CA SER A 321 -8.07 13.68 -7.71
C SER A 321 -7.80 12.20 -7.60
N ASN A 322 -8.79 11.42 -7.17
CA ASN A 322 -8.76 9.98 -7.23
C ASN A 322 -9.72 9.51 -8.32
N TYR A 323 -9.29 8.51 -9.09
CA TYR A 323 -10.15 7.91 -10.08
C TYR A 323 -10.08 6.39 -10.02
N ARG A 324 -11.23 5.73 -10.21
CA ARG A 324 -11.35 4.30 -10.08
C ARG A 324 -12.47 3.74 -10.96
N LYS A 325 -12.16 2.68 -11.69
CA LYS A 325 -13.15 1.86 -12.38
C LYS A 325 -12.93 0.41 -12.00
N ARG A 326 -13.88 -0.18 -11.29
CA ARG A 326 -13.78 -1.57 -10.80
C ARG A 326 -13.37 -2.52 -11.91
N TYR A 327 -12.42 -3.42 -11.63
CA TYR A 327 -11.88 -4.42 -12.55
C TYR A 327 -11.20 -3.84 -13.81
N LYS A 328 -10.93 -2.52 -13.85
CA LYS A 328 -10.22 -1.90 -14.97
C LYS A 328 -8.97 -1.15 -14.53
N TYR A 329 -9.12 -0.11 -13.72
CA TYR A 329 -8.00 0.70 -13.24
C TYR A 329 -8.34 1.51 -12.00
N SER A 330 -7.31 1.93 -11.30
CA SER A 330 -7.38 2.92 -10.22
C SER A 330 -6.15 3.81 -10.26
N GLY A 331 -6.29 5.02 -9.77
CA GLY A 331 -5.17 5.94 -9.67
C GLY A 331 -5.51 7.21 -8.91
N SER A 332 -4.48 8.00 -8.67
CA SER A 332 -4.58 9.31 -8.03
C SER A 332 -3.65 10.31 -8.71
N VAL A 333 -4.03 11.55 -8.75
CA VAL A 333 -3.24 12.68 -9.25
C VAL A 333 -3.21 13.74 -8.16
N LEU A 334 -2.04 14.26 -7.86
CA LEU A 334 -1.83 15.43 -7.01
C LEU A 334 -0.95 16.43 -7.75
N VAL A 335 -1.41 17.65 -7.85
CA VAL A 335 -0.62 18.79 -8.35
C VAL A 335 -0.64 19.86 -7.28
N ALA A 336 0.51 20.32 -6.87
CA ALA A 336 0.64 21.37 -5.86
C ALA A 336 1.63 22.44 -6.31
N TYR A 337 1.33 23.67 -5.95
CA TYR A 337 2.17 24.83 -6.19
C TYR A 337 2.23 25.68 -4.93
N GLN A 338 3.42 26.17 -4.58
CA GLN A 338 3.64 27.04 -3.43
C GLN A 338 4.54 28.21 -3.81
N ASP A 339 4.19 29.42 -3.37
CA ASP A 339 5.01 30.63 -3.39
C ASP A 339 5.34 30.97 -1.93
N THR A 340 6.52 30.57 -1.50
CA THR A 340 6.98 30.71 -0.13
C THR A 340 7.82 31.97 0.01
N LYS A 341 7.46 32.82 0.95
CA LYS A 341 8.19 34.01 1.35
C LYS A 341 8.56 33.87 2.82
N THR A 342 9.84 34.02 3.13
CA THR A 342 10.36 33.96 4.49
C THR A 342 11.11 35.24 4.79
N GLY A 343 11.11 35.70 6.05
CA GLY A 343 11.63 36.98 6.44
C GLY A 343 10.71 38.17 6.08
N ASP A 344 11.09 39.34 6.44
CA ASP A 344 10.33 40.53 6.16
C ASP A 344 10.92 41.29 4.97
N LYS A 345 10.03 41.80 4.10
CA LYS A 345 10.44 42.49 2.86
C LYS A 345 11.31 43.70 3.15
N GLY A 346 12.50 43.72 2.58
CA GLY A 346 13.50 44.77 2.79
C GLY A 346 14.61 44.42 3.78
N LEU A 347 14.53 43.28 4.46
CA LEU A 347 15.57 42.77 5.33
C LEU A 347 16.45 41.74 4.58
N PRO A 348 17.73 41.54 5.01
CA PRO A 348 18.65 40.62 4.35
C PRO A 348 18.21 39.12 4.38
N ASP A 349 17.33 38.79 5.30
CA ASP A 349 16.79 37.42 5.48
C ASP A 349 15.57 37.16 4.58
N TYR A 350 15.10 38.13 3.81
CA TYR A 350 13.97 37.96 2.91
C TYR A 350 14.31 37.03 1.76
N THR A 351 13.59 35.93 1.67
CA THR A 351 13.69 34.99 0.53
C THR A 351 12.32 34.70 -0.06
N ARG A 352 12.29 34.51 -1.37
CA ARG A 352 11.10 34.08 -2.09
C ARG A 352 11.41 32.89 -2.95
N GLN A 353 10.73 31.77 -2.74
CA GLN A 353 10.90 30.53 -3.48
C GLN A 353 9.56 30.04 -4.03
N LYS A 354 9.57 29.73 -5.32
CA LYS A 354 8.44 29.07 -5.99
C LYS A 354 8.73 27.60 -6.10
N SER A 355 7.83 26.77 -5.62
CA SER A 355 7.98 25.32 -5.61
C SER A 355 6.74 24.62 -6.12
N TYR A 356 6.91 23.46 -6.72
CA TYR A 356 5.81 22.66 -7.27
C TYR A 356 6.04 21.18 -7.02
N LYS A 357 4.93 20.43 -7.04
CA LYS A 357 4.94 18.97 -6.92
C LYS A 357 3.86 18.37 -7.80
N VAL A 358 4.22 17.32 -8.51
CA VAL A 358 3.29 16.51 -9.31
C VAL A 358 3.46 15.06 -8.91
N GLN A 359 2.40 14.46 -8.44
CA GLN A 359 2.34 13.03 -8.18
C GLN A 359 1.23 12.41 -8.99
N TRP A 360 1.53 11.30 -9.63
CA TRP A 360 0.54 10.52 -10.35
C TRP A 360 0.80 9.04 -10.11
N SER A 361 -0.19 8.37 -9.56
CA SER A 361 -0.19 6.92 -9.46
C SER A 361 -1.30 6.35 -10.33
N HIS A 362 -0.97 5.35 -11.14
CA HIS A 362 -1.93 4.63 -11.95
C HIS A 362 -1.63 3.14 -11.90
N ARG A 363 -2.65 2.35 -11.70
CA ARG A 363 -2.55 0.90 -11.74
C ARG A 363 -3.73 0.32 -12.52
N GLN A 364 -3.43 -0.39 -13.57
CA GLN A 364 -4.39 -1.20 -14.30
C GLN A 364 -4.65 -2.50 -13.54
N ASP A 365 -5.90 -2.93 -13.47
CA ASP A 365 -6.28 -4.22 -12.89
C ASP A 365 -5.96 -5.35 -13.88
N SER A 366 -5.36 -6.43 -13.40
CA SER A 366 -5.04 -7.61 -14.24
C SER A 366 -6.27 -8.25 -14.91
N LYS A 367 -7.46 -8.04 -14.34
CA LYS A 367 -8.73 -8.49 -14.93
C LYS A 367 -9.18 -7.64 -16.11
N ALA A 368 -8.64 -6.44 -16.27
CA ALA A 368 -9.00 -5.54 -17.40
C ALA A 368 -8.47 -6.06 -18.74
N ASN A 369 -7.23 -6.50 -18.72
CA ASN A 369 -6.57 -7.13 -19.85
C ASN A 369 -5.44 -8.04 -19.32
N PRO A 370 -5.56 -9.36 -19.41
CA PRO A 370 -4.53 -10.27 -18.92
C PRO A 370 -3.23 -10.22 -19.74
N PHE A 371 -3.25 -9.63 -20.93
CA PHE A 371 -2.08 -9.56 -21.81
C PHE A 371 -1.38 -8.20 -21.82
N SER A 372 -2.00 -7.16 -21.28
CA SER A 372 -1.42 -5.82 -21.26
C SER A 372 -1.63 -5.17 -19.92
N ASN A 373 -0.59 -4.54 -19.39
CA ASN A 373 -0.61 -3.83 -18.12
C ASN A 373 0.01 -2.44 -18.26
N LEU A 374 -0.65 -1.43 -17.70
CA LEU A 374 -0.15 -0.07 -17.57
C LEU A 374 -0.05 0.28 -16.08
N SER A 375 1.11 0.73 -15.65
CA SER A 375 1.31 1.27 -14.32
C SER A 375 2.13 2.54 -14.37
N ALA A 376 1.82 3.49 -13.49
CA ALA A 376 2.56 4.73 -13.34
C ALA A 376 2.73 5.07 -11.86
N SER A 377 3.93 5.49 -11.51
CA SER A 377 4.29 6.03 -10.21
C SER A 377 5.18 7.25 -10.44
N VAL A 378 4.55 8.40 -10.61
CA VAL A 378 5.26 9.66 -10.85
C VAL A 378 5.29 10.45 -9.54
N ASN A 379 6.49 10.85 -9.13
CA ASN A 379 6.73 11.72 -7.98
C ASN A 379 7.78 12.76 -8.36
N PHE A 380 7.33 13.83 -8.98
CA PHE A 380 8.15 14.90 -9.49
C PHE A 380 7.91 16.17 -8.67
N ALA A 381 8.96 16.79 -8.17
CA ALA A 381 8.84 18.03 -7.41
C ALA A 381 10.10 18.87 -7.58
N SER A 382 9.97 20.19 -7.39
CA SER A 382 11.15 21.06 -7.27
C SER A 382 11.98 20.67 -6.05
N SER A 383 13.29 20.87 -6.11
CA SER A 383 14.23 20.53 -5.02
C SER A 383 13.90 21.24 -3.69
N SER A 384 13.25 22.42 -3.77
CA SER A 384 12.85 23.21 -2.61
C SER A 384 11.47 22.84 -2.03
N TYR A 385 10.65 22.04 -2.72
CA TYR A 385 9.25 21.80 -2.33
C TYR A 385 9.12 21.25 -0.91
N GLU A 386 9.84 20.18 -0.59
CA GLU A 386 9.70 19.52 0.71
C GLU A 386 10.29 20.38 1.86
N ARG A 387 11.27 21.18 1.57
CA ARG A 387 11.83 22.13 2.55
C ARG A 387 10.86 23.28 2.87
N ASN A 388 9.99 23.62 1.93
CA ASN A 388 9.02 24.68 2.07
C ASN A 388 7.64 24.20 2.54
N ASN A 389 7.36 22.89 2.40
CA ASN A 389 6.07 22.33 2.80
C ASN A 389 6.06 21.93 4.26
N LEU A 390 5.14 22.52 5.05
CA LEU A 390 5.04 22.26 6.47
C LEU A 390 4.79 20.80 6.81
N ASN A 391 4.03 20.08 6.01
CA ASN A 391 3.78 18.67 6.27
C ASN A 391 5.04 17.82 6.13
N SER A 392 5.95 18.22 5.23
CA SER A 392 7.22 17.52 4.99
C SER A 392 8.27 17.87 6.05
N LEU A 393 8.27 19.09 6.57
CA LEU A 393 9.20 19.53 7.61
C LEU A 393 9.13 18.71 8.89
N TYR A 394 7.99 18.09 9.18
CA TYR A 394 7.78 17.23 10.35
C TYR A 394 7.83 15.74 10.02
N ASN A 395 8.21 15.40 8.78
CA ASN A 395 8.43 14.02 8.36
C ASN A 395 9.90 13.82 7.97
N PRO A 396 10.74 13.30 8.88
CA PRO A 396 12.17 13.11 8.63
C PRO A 396 12.47 12.22 7.44
N GLN A 397 11.63 11.20 7.19
CA GLN A 397 11.81 10.29 6.05
C GLN A 397 11.64 11.03 4.72
N THR A 398 10.63 11.90 4.63
CA THR A 398 10.40 12.70 3.42
C THR A 398 11.50 13.74 3.23
N LEU A 399 11.95 14.35 4.33
CA LEU A 399 12.98 15.38 4.30
C LEU A 399 14.36 14.81 3.98
N SER A 400 14.67 13.59 4.45
CA SER A 400 15.96 12.92 4.22
C SER A 400 16.08 12.24 2.84
N GLN A 401 15.01 12.18 2.06
CA GLN A 401 15.07 11.62 0.71
C GLN A 401 15.99 12.46 -0.18
N SER A 402 17.17 11.94 -0.46
CA SER A 402 18.12 12.56 -1.39
C SER A 402 17.77 12.32 -2.86
N THR A 403 17.03 11.26 -3.14
CA THR A 403 16.65 10.88 -4.52
C THR A 403 15.15 10.61 -4.61
N ARG A 404 14.56 10.97 -5.75
CA ARG A 404 13.18 10.64 -6.11
C ARG A 404 13.15 9.94 -7.44
N THR A 405 12.35 8.90 -7.51
CA THR A 405 12.16 8.13 -8.74
C THR A 405 10.73 8.24 -9.21
N SER A 406 10.58 8.39 -10.51
CA SER A 406 9.29 8.34 -11.19
C SER A 406 9.37 7.32 -12.30
N SER A 407 8.37 6.48 -12.44
CA SER A 407 8.31 5.48 -13.50
C SER A 407 6.92 5.38 -14.08
N VAL A 408 6.86 5.23 -15.40
CA VAL A 408 5.66 4.85 -16.15
C VAL A 408 6.02 3.62 -16.94
N SER A 409 5.32 2.53 -16.73
CA SER A 409 5.58 1.26 -17.39
C SER A 409 4.34 0.74 -18.08
N TRP A 410 4.52 0.36 -19.33
CA TRP A 410 3.53 -0.32 -20.14
C TRP A 410 4.13 -1.63 -20.63
N GLY A 411 3.40 -2.71 -20.50
CA GLY A 411 3.81 -4.01 -20.98
C GLY A 411 2.69 -4.76 -21.67
N THR A 412 3.03 -5.51 -22.71
CA THR A 412 2.09 -6.40 -23.37
C THR A 412 2.75 -7.72 -23.73
N SER A 413 2.01 -8.80 -23.63
CA SER A 413 2.47 -10.14 -23.95
C SER A 413 1.66 -10.76 -25.09
N PHE A 414 2.38 -11.34 -26.05
CA PHE A 414 1.84 -12.05 -27.18
C PHE A 414 2.07 -13.56 -26.99
N SER A 415 1.13 -14.21 -26.33
CA SER A 415 1.28 -15.64 -25.93
C SER A 415 1.46 -16.59 -27.12
N SER A 416 0.95 -16.24 -28.31
CA SER A 416 1.05 -17.05 -29.54
C SER A 416 2.50 -17.26 -30.00
N ILE A 417 3.35 -16.25 -29.80
CA ILE A 417 4.77 -16.28 -30.21
C ILE A 417 5.73 -16.20 -29.01
N GLY A 418 5.19 -16.23 -27.76
CA GLY A 418 5.98 -16.12 -26.56
C GLY A 418 6.76 -14.81 -26.43
N MET A 419 6.25 -13.72 -27.03
CA MET A 419 6.89 -12.42 -27.02
C MET A 419 6.27 -11.49 -25.96
N THR A 420 7.12 -10.79 -25.23
CA THR A 420 6.74 -9.67 -24.36
C THR A 420 7.38 -8.40 -24.86
N LEU A 421 6.57 -7.35 -24.94
CA LEU A 421 7.00 -5.99 -25.24
C LEU A 421 6.72 -5.13 -24.00
N SER A 422 7.75 -4.46 -23.48
CA SER A 422 7.58 -3.48 -22.41
C SER A 422 8.27 -2.17 -22.77
N SER A 423 7.62 -1.08 -22.38
CA SER A 423 8.15 0.27 -22.51
C SER A 423 8.11 0.93 -21.14
N THR A 424 9.23 1.47 -20.71
CA THR A 424 9.31 2.20 -19.46
C THR A 424 9.84 3.61 -19.69
N MET A 425 9.33 4.53 -18.91
CA MET A 425 9.90 5.86 -18.73
C MET A 425 10.34 5.96 -17.29
N ASN A 426 11.60 6.28 -17.07
CA ASN A 426 12.15 6.49 -15.75
C ASN A 426 12.70 7.91 -15.64
N LEU A 427 12.42 8.55 -14.50
CA LEU A 427 12.95 9.84 -14.14
C LEU A 427 13.45 9.76 -12.70
N THR A 428 14.73 10.06 -12.52
CA THR A 428 15.37 10.09 -11.20
C THR A 428 15.87 11.50 -10.92
N GLN A 429 15.40 12.10 -9.83
CA GLN A 429 15.85 13.41 -9.37
C GLN A 429 16.78 13.23 -8.17
N ASN A 430 17.92 13.84 -8.20
CA ASN A 430 18.81 13.99 -7.05
C ASN A 430 18.57 15.38 -6.44
N MET A 431 18.10 15.40 -5.20
CA MET A 431 17.69 16.63 -4.52
C MET A 431 18.88 17.43 -3.95
N ARG A 432 20.07 16.82 -3.86
CA ARG A 432 21.28 17.48 -3.33
C ARG A 432 21.89 18.44 -4.34
N ASP A 433 22.08 17.96 -5.56
CA ASP A 433 22.73 18.69 -6.66
C ASP A 433 21.76 19.16 -7.74
N SER A 434 20.45 18.96 -7.52
CA SER A 434 19.36 19.31 -8.45
C SER A 434 19.56 18.69 -9.85
N SER A 435 20.18 17.51 -9.92
CA SER A 435 20.33 16.78 -11.18
C SER A 435 19.13 15.88 -11.45
N ILE A 436 18.81 15.74 -12.73
CA ILE A 436 17.70 14.91 -13.21
C ILE A 436 18.25 13.97 -14.27
N ALA A 437 18.06 12.68 -14.05
CA ALA A 437 18.31 11.65 -15.05
C ALA A 437 16.97 11.16 -15.62
N ILE A 438 16.84 11.23 -16.93
CA ILE A 438 15.62 10.81 -17.65
C ILE A 438 16.01 9.68 -18.61
N THR A 439 15.23 8.62 -18.62
CA THR A 439 15.29 7.55 -19.59
C THR A 439 13.94 7.43 -20.27
N LEU A 440 13.89 7.70 -21.57
CA LEU A 440 12.65 7.75 -22.35
C LEU A 440 12.90 7.64 -23.87
N PRO A 441 12.35 6.63 -24.56
CA PRO A 441 11.83 5.39 -24.00
C PRO A 441 12.93 4.44 -23.55
N ASP A 442 12.58 3.53 -22.65
CA ASP A 442 13.32 2.31 -22.41
C ASP A 442 12.41 1.15 -22.87
N LEU A 443 12.66 0.69 -24.10
CA LEU A 443 11.85 -0.33 -24.76
C LEU A 443 12.56 -1.66 -24.66
N ASN A 444 11.86 -2.67 -24.15
CA ASN A 444 12.36 -4.04 -24.06
C ASN A 444 11.42 -4.99 -24.82
N VAL A 445 11.98 -5.73 -25.75
CA VAL A 445 11.33 -6.80 -26.50
C VAL A 445 11.99 -8.10 -26.08
N SER A 446 11.27 -9.01 -25.49
CA SER A 446 11.80 -10.33 -25.15
C SER A 446 10.96 -11.44 -25.76
N ILE A 447 11.65 -12.42 -26.36
CA ILE A 447 11.07 -13.66 -26.83
C ILE A 447 11.49 -14.74 -25.85
N SER A 448 10.50 -15.36 -25.22
CA SER A 448 10.71 -16.43 -24.27
C SER A 448 11.42 -17.61 -24.93
N ARG A 449 12.05 -18.43 -24.11
CA ARG A 449 12.78 -19.60 -24.57
C ARG A 449 11.94 -20.46 -25.52
N PHE A 450 12.49 -20.71 -26.71
CA PHE A 450 11.92 -21.64 -27.69
C PHE A 450 12.98 -22.66 -28.14
N TYR A 451 12.54 -23.76 -28.68
CA TYR A 451 13.38 -24.88 -29.09
C TYR A 451 13.28 -25.01 -30.61
N PRO A 452 14.18 -24.40 -31.41
CA PRO A 452 14.04 -24.35 -32.86
C PRO A 452 14.15 -25.75 -33.52
N PHE A 453 14.86 -26.65 -32.88
CA PHE A 453 15.15 -27.96 -33.42
C PHE A 453 14.24 -29.09 -32.82
N LYS A 454 13.24 -28.69 -32.01
CA LYS A 454 12.33 -29.65 -31.41
C LYS A 454 11.33 -30.20 -32.44
N ARG A 455 11.23 -31.49 -32.55
CA ARG A 455 10.27 -32.18 -33.42
C ARG A 455 8.84 -31.91 -32.96
N LYS A 456 7.94 -31.64 -33.93
CA LYS A 456 6.52 -31.43 -33.64
C LYS A 456 5.82 -32.69 -33.11
N HIS A 457 6.22 -33.86 -33.60
CA HIS A 457 5.72 -35.16 -33.18
C HIS A 457 6.92 -36.02 -32.71
N ALA A 458 7.22 -35.96 -31.43
CA ALA A 458 8.34 -36.69 -30.85
C ALA A 458 7.92 -38.13 -30.53
N ALA A 459 8.48 -39.10 -31.24
CA ALA A 459 8.47 -40.51 -30.89
C ALA A 459 9.82 -40.87 -30.25
N GLY A 460 9.80 -41.47 -29.04
CA GLY A 460 10.99 -41.88 -28.32
C GLY A 460 11.69 -40.76 -27.52
N LYS A 461 12.93 -40.99 -27.11
CA LYS A 461 13.71 -40.07 -26.27
C LYS A 461 14.09 -38.80 -27.07
N GLU A 462 14.10 -37.62 -26.37
CA GLU A 462 14.58 -36.38 -26.94
C GLU A 462 16.05 -36.49 -27.36
N ARG A 463 16.35 -36.02 -28.57
CA ARG A 463 17.70 -35.99 -29.11
C ARG A 463 18.45 -34.79 -28.53
N TRP A 464 19.79 -34.80 -28.56
CA TRP A 464 20.62 -33.77 -27.96
C TRP A 464 20.34 -32.39 -28.57
N TYR A 465 20.11 -32.24 -29.88
CA TYR A 465 19.81 -30.97 -30.53
C TYR A 465 18.42 -30.42 -30.21
N GLU A 466 17.46 -31.27 -29.82
CA GLU A 466 16.12 -30.84 -29.40
C GLU A 466 16.15 -30.08 -28.06
N LYS A 467 17.23 -30.23 -27.31
CA LYS A 467 17.45 -29.53 -26.02
C LYS A 467 18.10 -28.17 -26.17
N ILE A 468 18.42 -27.76 -27.40
CA ILE A 468 18.97 -26.45 -27.69
C ILE A 468 17.82 -25.44 -27.63
N ALA A 469 17.92 -24.51 -26.72
CA ALA A 469 16.98 -23.44 -26.50
C ALA A 469 17.58 -22.11 -26.90
N VAL A 470 16.83 -21.30 -27.59
CA VAL A 470 17.17 -19.95 -27.98
C VAL A 470 16.18 -19.01 -27.33
N SER A 471 16.66 -17.87 -26.83
CA SER A 471 15.81 -16.74 -26.44
C SER A 471 16.39 -15.47 -27.03
N TYR A 472 15.60 -14.42 -27.05
CA TYR A 472 16.00 -13.13 -27.57
C TYR A 472 15.54 -12.02 -26.65
N THR A 473 16.42 -11.03 -26.45
CA THR A 473 16.08 -9.79 -25.76
C THR A 473 16.65 -8.62 -26.55
N GLY A 474 15.77 -7.75 -27.04
CA GLY A 474 16.12 -6.48 -27.64
C GLY A 474 15.79 -5.34 -26.67
N GLN A 475 16.73 -4.45 -26.42
CA GLN A 475 16.56 -3.27 -25.60
C GLN A 475 16.90 -2.03 -26.41
N MET A 476 16.02 -1.03 -26.40
CA MET A 476 16.29 0.29 -26.94
C MET A 476 16.13 1.28 -25.80
N SER A 477 17.16 2.03 -25.53
CA SER A 477 17.14 3.00 -24.46
C SER A 477 17.65 4.36 -24.93
N ASN A 478 17.01 5.41 -24.41
CA ASN A 478 17.41 6.78 -24.67
C ASN A 478 17.42 7.51 -23.32
N SER A 479 18.57 8.08 -22.95
CA SER A 479 18.74 8.69 -21.62
C SER A 479 19.54 10.00 -21.68
N ILE A 480 19.19 10.89 -20.74
CA ILE A 480 19.92 12.14 -20.50
C ILE A 480 20.05 12.38 -19.00
N THR A 481 21.15 12.98 -18.61
CA THR A 481 21.35 13.51 -17.26
C THR A 481 21.64 14.99 -17.37
N THR A 482 20.80 15.81 -16.71
CA THR A 482 20.91 17.26 -16.77
C THR A 482 20.52 17.87 -15.42
N LYS A 483 20.67 19.18 -15.28
CA LYS A 483 20.18 19.93 -14.10
C LYS A 483 18.75 20.41 -14.30
N GLU A 484 18.03 20.61 -13.19
CA GLU A 484 16.62 21.01 -13.18
C GLU A 484 16.36 22.31 -13.96
N ASP A 485 17.30 23.26 -13.89
CA ASP A 485 17.22 24.55 -14.58
C ASP A 485 17.37 24.45 -16.10
N ARG A 486 18.08 23.41 -16.59
CA ARG A 486 18.33 23.20 -18.02
C ARG A 486 17.33 22.28 -18.71
N LEU A 487 16.42 21.69 -17.99
CA LEU A 487 15.57 20.59 -18.46
C LEU A 487 14.79 20.88 -19.77
N PHE A 488 14.60 22.13 -20.14
CA PHE A 488 13.82 22.52 -21.33
C PHE A 488 14.59 23.42 -22.30
N HIS A 489 15.91 23.43 -22.21
CA HIS A 489 16.72 24.15 -23.17
C HIS A 489 16.93 23.30 -24.43
N SER A 490 16.84 23.93 -25.59
CA SER A 490 17.02 23.26 -26.90
C SER A 490 18.42 22.68 -27.10
N SER A 491 19.41 23.18 -26.36
CA SER A 491 20.77 22.64 -26.34
C SER A 491 20.88 21.19 -25.88
N LEU A 492 19.89 20.69 -25.10
CA LEU A 492 19.88 19.34 -24.59
C LEU A 492 19.63 18.26 -25.67
N ILE A 493 19.17 18.62 -26.84
CA ILE A 493 18.84 17.64 -27.90
C ILE A 493 20.08 16.82 -28.28
N LYS A 494 21.24 17.43 -28.27
CA LYS A 494 22.52 16.75 -28.60
C LYS A 494 23.09 15.90 -27.44
N ASP A 495 22.62 16.12 -26.22
CA ASP A 495 23.16 15.46 -25.01
C ASP A 495 22.48 14.12 -24.71
N TRP A 496 21.45 13.75 -25.47
CA TRP A 496 20.80 12.47 -25.32
C TRP A 496 21.68 11.33 -25.78
N ARG A 497 21.85 10.36 -24.88
CA ARG A 497 22.53 9.10 -25.17
C ARG A 497 21.49 8.06 -25.58
N ASN A 498 21.67 7.50 -26.76
CA ASN A 498 20.76 6.49 -27.29
C ASN A 498 21.53 5.23 -27.71
N GLY A 499 20.82 4.13 -27.76
CA GLY A 499 21.37 2.87 -28.23
C GLY A 499 20.33 1.77 -28.28
N ILE A 500 20.63 0.76 -29.08
CA ILE A 500 19.86 -0.47 -29.16
C ILE A 500 20.81 -1.62 -28.83
N GLN A 501 20.37 -2.56 -28.01
CA GLN A 501 21.13 -3.76 -27.68
C GLN A 501 20.28 -5.00 -27.99
N HIS A 502 20.85 -5.93 -28.71
CA HIS A 502 20.32 -7.25 -28.98
C HIS A 502 21.10 -8.30 -28.19
N SER A 503 20.45 -9.18 -27.48
CA SER A 503 21.05 -10.30 -26.77
C SER A 503 20.39 -11.60 -27.18
N ILE A 504 21.19 -12.57 -27.64
CA ILE A 504 20.72 -13.86 -28.13
C ILE A 504 21.46 -14.96 -27.36
N PRO A 505 20.97 -15.33 -26.17
CA PRO A 505 21.50 -16.47 -25.45
C PRO A 505 21.00 -17.78 -26.05
N ILE A 506 21.92 -18.66 -26.37
CA ILE A 506 21.70 -20.03 -26.84
C ILE A 506 22.16 -20.97 -25.73
N ASN A 507 21.26 -21.75 -25.18
CA ASN A 507 21.53 -22.62 -24.03
C ASN A 507 21.08 -24.04 -24.33
N ALA A 508 21.82 -25.02 -23.81
CA ALA A 508 21.37 -26.38 -23.82
C ALA A 508 21.55 -27.05 -22.44
N ASN A 509 20.74 -28.04 -22.15
CA ASN A 509 20.82 -28.77 -20.89
C ASN A 509 20.92 -30.25 -21.17
N PHE A 510 22.02 -30.84 -20.75
CA PHE A 510 22.30 -32.28 -20.92
C PHE A 510 22.55 -32.92 -19.56
N THR A 511 22.20 -34.18 -19.43
CA THR A 511 22.60 -34.99 -18.29
C THR A 511 23.60 -36.02 -18.78
N LEU A 512 24.85 -35.90 -18.34
CA LEU A 512 25.94 -36.81 -18.66
C LEU A 512 25.97 -37.90 -17.57
N PHE A 513 26.17 -39.15 -17.99
CA PHE A 513 26.22 -40.31 -17.09
C PHE A 513 25.04 -40.44 -16.11
N LYS A 514 23.90 -39.82 -16.42
CA LYS A 514 22.68 -39.72 -15.57
C LYS A 514 22.82 -38.85 -14.30
N PHE A 515 24.01 -38.39 -13.97
CA PHE A 515 24.27 -37.69 -12.68
C PHE A 515 24.81 -36.28 -12.84
N ILE A 516 25.51 -35.97 -13.92
CA ILE A 516 26.15 -34.69 -14.14
C ILE A 516 25.27 -33.84 -15.06
N ASN A 517 24.77 -32.71 -14.57
CA ASN A 517 24.10 -31.72 -15.41
C ASN A 517 25.15 -30.87 -16.09
N VAL A 518 25.10 -30.79 -17.40
CA VAL A 518 26.02 -30.02 -18.25
C VAL A 518 25.20 -28.98 -19.02
N ASN A 519 25.50 -27.72 -18.83
CA ASN A 519 24.78 -26.60 -19.43
C ASN A 519 25.77 -25.73 -20.26
N PRO A 520 26.01 -26.09 -21.53
CA PRO A 520 26.71 -25.16 -22.42
C PRO A 520 25.80 -23.97 -22.74
N SER A 521 26.39 -22.80 -22.79
CA SER A 521 25.71 -21.58 -23.23
C SER A 521 26.62 -20.76 -24.13
N PHE A 522 26.02 -20.14 -25.14
CA PHE A 522 26.64 -19.17 -26.02
C PHE A 522 25.80 -17.91 -25.97
N ASN A 523 26.40 -16.78 -25.65
CA ASN A 523 25.71 -15.51 -25.60
C ASN A 523 26.32 -14.58 -26.65
N PHE A 524 25.47 -14.10 -27.56
CA PHE A 524 25.81 -13.09 -28.54
C PHE A 524 25.11 -11.79 -28.16
N VAL A 525 25.84 -10.70 -28.09
CA VAL A 525 25.36 -9.36 -27.79
C VAL A 525 25.80 -8.40 -28.87
N ASP A 526 24.85 -7.70 -29.45
CA ASP A 526 25.07 -6.66 -30.46
C ASP A 526 24.53 -5.32 -29.97
N ARG A 527 25.31 -4.26 -30.13
CA ARG A 527 24.96 -2.91 -29.69
C ARG A 527 25.04 -1.95 -30.86
N MET A 528 23.99 -1.21 -31.06
CA MET A 528 23.87 -0.23 -32.13
C MET A 528 23.81 1.18 -31.54
N TYR A 529 24.63 2.09 -32.02
CA TYR A 529 24.72 3.46 -31.55
C TYR A 529 24.54 4.44 -32.70
N SER A 530 23.95 5.61 -32.39
CA SER A 530 23.76 6.70 -33.35
C SER A 530 24.94 7.66 -33.39
N ASN A 531 25.92 7.50 -32.50
CA ASN A 531 27.12 8.36 -32.46
C ASN A 531 28.33 7.62 -31.90
N LYS A 532 29.50 8.17 -32.18
CA LYS A 532 30.78 7.85 -31.54
C LYS A 532 31.53 9.15 -31.23
N VAL A 533 32.32 9.13 -30.16
CA VAL A 533 33.12 10.28 -29.73
C VAL A 533 34.58 10.00 -29.98
N THR A 534 35.20 10.73 -30.91
CA THR A 534 36.64 10.70 -31.15
C THR A 534 37.31 11.76 -30.27
N ARG A 535 38.47 11.41 -29.72
CA ARG A 535 39.22 12.29 -28.84
C ARG A 535 40.59 12.56 -29.43
N SER A 536 41.04 13.80 -29.31
CA SER A 536 42.36 14.27 -29.72
C SER A 536 42.93 15.19 -28.64
N TRP A 537 44.25 15.32 -28.63
CA TRP A 537 44.93 16.25 -27.74
C TRP A 537 45.32 17.51 -28.50
N ASN A 538 44.87 18.66 -28.04
CA ASN A 538 45.30 19.94 -28.58
C ASN A 538 46.49 20.44 -27.76
N ALA A 539 47.69 20.42 -28.42
CA ALA A 539 48.93 20.81 -27.78
C ALA A 539 49.00 22.31 -27.46
N VAL A 540 48.25 23.15 -28.17
CA VAL A 540 48.20 24.59 -27.94
C VAL A 540 47.40 24.95 -26.71
N THR A 541 46.21 24.34 -26.57
CA THR A 541 45.30 24.62 -25.43
C THR A 541 45.58 23.72 -24.24
N GLN A 542 46.47 22.73 -24.37
CA GLN A 542 46.77 21.70 -23.35
C GLN A 542 45.48 21.02 -22.83
N LYS A 543 44.53 20.78 -23.75
CA LYS A 543 43.21 20.18 -23.41
C LYS A 543 42.89 19.06 -24.37
N GLU A 544 42.13 18.11 -23.84
CA GLU A 544 41.47 17.07 -24.62
C GLU A 544 40.30 17.66 -25.38
N GLU A 545 40.27 17.49 -26.68
CA GLU A 545 39.15 17.83 -27.55
C GLU A 545 38.38 16.59 -27.93
N ALA A 546 37.07 16.67 -27.86
CA ALA A 546 36.17 15.58 -28.19
C ALA A 546 35.25 15.99 -29.34
N ASP A 547 35.30 15.26 -30.44
CA ASP A 547 34.42 15.44 -31.57
C ASP A 547 33.39 14.29 -31.67
N THR A 548 32.13 14.63 -31.89
CA THR A 548 31.04 13.67 -31.96
C THR A 548 30.64 13.45 -33.40
N THR A 549 30.90 12.28 -33.92
CA THR A 549 30.49 11.85 -35.25
C THR A 549 29.14 11.12 -35.16
N TYR A 550 28.13 11.63 -35.84
CA TYR A 550 26.83 11.01 -35.94
C TYR A 550 26.79 10.03 -37.12
N GLY A 551 26.14 8.89 -36.89
CA GLY A 551 26.00 7.83 -37.88
C GLY A 551 25.63 6.50 -37.21
N PHE A 552 25.38 5.48 -38.01
CA PHE A 552 25.13 4.15 -37.52
C PHE A 552 26.47 3.45 -37.19
N HIS A 553 26.60 3.02 -35.92
CA HIS A 553 27.76 2.31 -35.42
C HIS A 553 27.35 1.03 -34.72
N ASN A 554 28.05 -0.06 -35.01
CA ASN A 554 27.75 -1.38 -34.46
C ASN A 554 28.94 -1.89 -33.64
N VAL A 555 28.63 -2.42 -32.45
CA VAL A 555 29.62 -2.98 -31.50
C VAL A 555 29.09 -4.30 -30.97
N TYR A 556 29.65 -5.41 -31.39
CA TYR A 556 29.22 -6.74 -30.96
C TYR A 556 30.26 -7.45 -30.10
N ASN A 557 29.82 -8.37 -29.29
CA ASN A 557 30.65 -9.31 -28.57
C ASN A 557 29.92 -10.65 -28.37
N TRP A 558 30.70 -11.67 -28.08
CA TRP A 558 30.17 -12.97 -27.74
C TRP A 558 30.97 -13.61 -26.60
N SER A 559 30.31 -14.51 -25.88
CA SER A 559 30.93 -15.32 -24.82
C SER A 559 30.39 -16.72 -24.84
N MET A 560 31.22 -17.66 -24.40
CA MET A 560 30.85 -19.06 -24.21
C MET A 560 30.97 -19.41 -22.75
N SER A 561 30.06 -20.21 -22.24
CA SER A 561 30.20 -20.81 -20.92
C SER A 561 29.76 -22.27 -20.93
N LEU A 562 30.44 -23.07 -20.12
CA LEU A 562 30.12 -24.46 -19.88
C LEU A 562 29.98 -24.66 -18.36
N SER A 563 28.79 -24.89 -17.88
CA SER A 563 28.54 -25.12 -16.46
C SER A 563 28.22 -26.58 -16.23
N MET A 564 28.89 -27.19 -15.26
CA MET A 564 28.68 -28.57 -14.84
C MET A 564 28.33 -28.60 -13.36
N SER A 565 27.31 -29.36 -13.01
CA SER A 565 26.91 -29.54 -11.61
C SER A 565 26.36 -30.94 -11.36
N THR A 566 26.57 -31.45 -10.15
CA THR A 566 26.01 -32.69 -9.70
C THR A 566 25.54 -32.59 -8.26
N LYS A 567 24.72 -33.54 -7.83
CA LYS A 567 24.30 -33.68 -6.43
C LYS A 567 24.78 -34.98 -5.86
N LEU A 568 25.61 -34.91 -4.86
CA LEU A 568 26.11 -36.07 -4.11
C LEU A 568 25.31 -36.18 -2.81
N TYR A 569 24.82 -37.35 -2.53
CA TYR A 569 24.00 -37.66 -1.36
C TYR A 569 24.75 -38.58 -0.41
N GLY A 570 25.02 -38.11 0.79
CA GLY A 570 25.50 -38.91 1.90
C GLY A 570 24.33 -39.22 2.85
N PHE A 571 24.14 -40.47 3.18
CA PHE A 571 23.18 -40.89 4.19
C PHE A 571 23.92 -41.58 5.33
N TYR A 572 23.73 -41.08 6.53
CA TYR A 572 24.32 -41.64 7.72
C TYR A 572 23.21 -41.99 8.71
N VAL A 573 23.20 -43.24 9.18
CA VAL A 573 22.32 -43.72 10.25
C VAL A 573 23.15 -43.81 11.51
N PRO A 574 22.94 -42.91 12.48
CA PRO A 574 23.70 -42.86 13.73
C PRO A 574 23.53 -44.17 14.53
N ASN A 575 24.58 -44.56 15.21
CA ASN A 575 24.56 -45.74 16.04
C ASN A 575 23.55 -45.56 17.20
N ARG A 576 22.55 -46.43 17.27
CA ARG A 576 21.48 -46.37 18.28
C ARG A 576 21.97 -46.51 19.71
N LYS A 577 23.09 -47.20 19.92
CA LYS A 577 23.70 -47.35 21.27
C LYS A 577 24.21 -46.05 21.83
N ILE A 578 24.65 -45.11 20.96
CA ILE A 578 25.22 -43.82 21.35
C ILE A 578 24.15 -42.73 21.37
N PHE A 579 23.31 -42.66 20.32
CA PHE A 579 22.35 -41.57 20.08
C PHE A 579 20.90 -41.95 20.41
N GLY A 580 20.66 -43.16 20.87
CA GLY A 580 19.30 -43.71 21.08
C GLY A 580 18.46 -43.70 19.81
N ASP A 581 17.13 -43.79 19.96
CA ASP A 581 16.16 -43.77 18.85
C ASP A 581 15.76 -42.36 18.39
N LYS A 582 16.36 -41.31 18.99
CA LYS A 582 15.97 -39.92 18.71
C LYS A 582 16.34 -39.49 17.28
N ILE A 583 17.53 -39.87 16.78
CA ILE A 583 18.03 -39.53 15.45
C ILE A 583 17.89 -40.74 14.54
N ARG A 584 17.00 -40.62 13.55
CA ARG A 584 16.72 -41.70 12.60
C ARG A 584 17.71 -41.75 11.43
N ALA A 585 18.05 -40.57 10.89
CA ALA A 585 19.00 -40.51 9.77
C ALA A 585 19.51 -39.08 9.61
N ILE A 586 20.72 -38.92 9.13
CA ILE A 586 21.31 -37.64 8.70
C ILE A 586 21.52 -37.74 7.18
N ARG A 587 21.06 -36.72 6.46
CA ARG A 587 21.29 -36.58 5.03
C ARG A 587 22.21 -35.37 4.78
N HIS A 588 23.34 -35.66 4.14
CA HIS A 588 24.25 -34.62 3.63
C HIS A 588 24.10 -34.52 2.12
N VAL A 589 23.79 -33.36 1.61
CA VAL A 589 23.72 -33.08 0.17
C VAL A 589 24.85 -32.12 -0.17
N VAL A 590 25.73 -32.57 -1.03
CA VAL A 590 26.85 -31.79 -1.57
C VAL A 590 26.58 -31.52 -3.04
N THR A 591 26.58 -30.25 -3.42
CA THR A 591 26.35 -29.82 -4.80
C THR A 591 27.58 -29.09 -5.32
N PRO A 592 28.59 -29.79 -5.83
CA PRO A 592 29.70 -29.15 -6.53
C PRO A 592 29.23 -28.62 -7.87
N SER A 593 29.69 -27.43 -8.22
CA SER A 593 29.54 -26.86 -9.56
C SER A 593 30.84 -26.26 -10.06
N VAL A 594 31.11 -26.45 -11.34
CA VAL A 594 32.25 -25.89 -12.05
C VAL A 594 31.72 -25.22 -13.32
N SER A 595 32.13 -23.97 -13.56
CA SER A 595 31.75 -23.22 -14.76
C SER A 595 33.00 -22.67 -15.44
N LEU A 596 33.17 -23.00 -16.70
CA LEU A 596 34.18 -22.45 -17.57
C LEU A 596 33.57 -21.32 -18.40
N ASN A 597 34.11 -20.13 -18.33
CA ASN A 597 33.67 -18.98 -19.13
C ASN A 597 34.85 -18.51 -20.03
N TYR A 598 34.53 -18.17 -21.27
CA TYR A 598 35.49 -17.68 -22.25
C TYR A 598 34.90 -16.56 -23.09
N ALA A 599 35.63 -15.50 -23.28
CA ALA A 599 35.37 -14.49 -24.30
C ALA A 599 36.71 -14.01 -24.91
N PRO A 600 36.74 -13.76 -26.24
CA PRO A 600 37.95 -13.28 -26.91
C PRO A 600 38.29 -11.83 -26.52
N ASP A 601 39.44 -11.37 -26.88
CA ASP A 601 39.84 -9.98 -26.70
C ASP A 601 39.21 -9.08 -27.76
N PHE A 602 38.23 -8.29 -27.33
CA PHE A 602 37.58 -7.28 -28.16
C PHE A 602 38.34 -5.96 -28.22
N GLY A 603 39.43 -5.82 -27.48
CA GLY A 603 40.37 -4.68 -27.55
C GLY A 603 41.34 -4.72 -28.69
N THR A 604 41.38 -5.82 -29.47
CA THR A 604 42.29 -5.93 -30.63
C THR A 604 41.90 -4.95 -31.74
N ALA A 605 42.86 -4.45 -32.48
CA ALA A 605 42.67 -3.50 -33.59
C ALA A 605 41.66 -3.95 -34.64
N ARG A 606 41.49 -5.28 -34.80
CA ARG A 606 40.52 -5.89 -35.70
C ARG A 606 39.09 -5.39 -35.49
N TYR A 607 38.69 -5.13 -34.24
CA TYR A 607 37.32 -4.71 -33.89
C TYR A 607 37.16 -3.19 -33.96
N GLY A 608 38.24 -2.41 -33.86
CA GLY A 608 38.17 -0.93 -33.88
C GLY A 608 37.44 -0.30 -32.73
N TYR A 609 37.25 -1.03 -31.62
CA TYR A 609 36.51 -0.55 -30.46
C TYR A 609 37.30 0.34 -29.52
N TYR A 610 38.62 0.29 -29.66
CA TYR A 610 39.57 1.09 -28.88
C TYR A 610 40.51 1.86 -29.80
N GLN A 611 40.82 3.08 -29.43
CA GLN A 611 41.69 4.00 -30.14
C GLN A 611 42.69 4.63 -29.15
N THR A 612 43.76 5.18 -29.67
CA THR A 612 44.78 5.87 -28.89
C THR A 612 45.03 7.27 -29.44
N TYR A 613 45.34 8.22 -28.58
CA TYR A 613 45.85 9.52 -28.94
C TYR A 613 47.10 9.85 -28.09
N GLN A 614 48.01 10.69 -28.65
CA GLN A 614 49.15 11.16 -27.94
C GLN A 614 48.80 12.38 -27.10
N LYS A 615 49.08 12.32 -25.81
CA LYS A 615 48.95 13.43 -24.88
C LYS A 615 50.33 13.92 -24.49
N THR A 616 50.59 15.25 -24.64
CA THR A 616 51.82 15.93 -24.22
C THR A 616 51.53 16.70 -22.94
N ASP A 617 52.29 16.47 -21.89
CA ASP A 617 52.17 17.23 -20.65
C ASP A 617 52.91 18.60 -20.76
N ALA A 618 52.75 19.44 -19.72
CA ALA A 618 53.41 20.75 -19.67
C ALA A 618 54.98 20.66 -19.65
N ALA A 619 55.52 19.51 -19.32
CA ALA A 619 56.98 19.24 -19.34
C ALA A 619 57.50 18.67 -20.68
N GLY A 620 56.61 18.52 -21.68
CA GLY A 620 56.95 17.97 -23.00
C GLY A 620 56.95 16.43 -23.09
N ASN A 621 56.59 15.71 -22.01
CA ASN A 621 56.55 14.25 -22.05
C ASN A 621 55.34 13.77 -22.82
N VAL A 622 55.52 12.85 -23.73
CA VAL A 622 54.46 12.27 -24.55
C VAL A 622 53.99 10.97 -23.93
N SER A 623 52.70 10.86 -23.67
CA SER A 623 52.04 9.65 -23.21
C SER A 623 50.93 9.23 -24.17
N LEU A 624 50.80 7.93 -24.41
CA LEU A 624 49.70 7.36 -25.19
C LEU A 624 48.51 7.13 -24.28
N VAL A 625 47.38 7.82 -24.56
CA VAL A 625 46.11 7.62 -23.86
C VAL A 625 45.21 6.77 -24.73
N GLU A 626 44.80 5.66 -24.16
CA GLU A 626 43.84 4.76 -24.80
C GLU A 626 42.42 5.05 -24.34
N TYR A 627 41.48 5.08 -25.26
CA TYR A 627 40.06 5.31 -24.99
C TYR A 627 39.18 4.51 -25.95
N SER A 628 37.90 4.38 -25.64
CA SER A 628 36.94 3.86 -26.60
C SER A 628 36.01 4.99 -27.08
N PRO A 629 35.78 5.13 -28.40
CA PRO A 629 34.83 6.07 -28.95
C PRO A 629 33.39 5.82 -28.46
N TYR A 630 33.09 4.64 -27.89
CA TYR A 630 31.79 4.19 -27.45
C TYR A 630 31.64 4.13 -25.93
N GLN A 631 32.66 4.50 -25.15
CA GLN A 631 32.67 4.34 -23.70
C GLN A 631 31.55 5.11 -22.99
N ASN A 632 31.13 6.24 -23.55
CA ASN A 632 30.07 7.09 -22.99
C ASN A 632 28.66 6.73 -23.48
N ASN A 633 28.57 5.74 -24.40
CA ASN A 633 27.28 5.30 -24.91
C ASN A 633 26.55 4.42 -23.86
N ILE A 634 25.22 4.29 -24.00
CA ILE A 634 24.34 3.76 -22.97
C ILE A 634 24.67 2.32 -22.56
N TYR A 635 25.10 1.48 -23.51
CA TYR A 635 25.46 0.08 -23.27
C TYR A 635 26.94 -0.17 -23.23
N GLY A 636 27.76 0.89 -23.30
CA GLY A 636 29.20 0.82 -23.24
C GLY A 636 29.86 0.02 -24.36
N VAL A 637 31.05 -0.49 -24.11
CA VAL A 637 31.90 -1.24 -25.05
C VAL A 637 32.33 -2.56 -24.41
N PRO A 638 32.50 -3.65 -25.19
CA PRO A 638 33.03 -4.90 -24.65
C PRO A 638 34.41 -4.67 -24.01
N GLY A 639 34.65 -5.36 -22.89
CA GLY A 639 35.93 -5.22 -22.19
C GLY A 639 37.13 -5.63 -23.05
N ARG A 640 38.25 -4.95 -22.81
CA ARG A 640 39.52 -5.27 -23.42
C ARG A 640 40.20 -6.45 -22.72
N GLY A 641 40.95 -7.23 -23.45
CA GLY A 641 41.65 -8.41 -22.98
C GLY A 641 40.78 -9.70 -23.12
N ARG A 642 41.53 -10.78 -23.38
CA ARG A 642 40.92 -12.11 -23.38
C ARG A 642 40.40 -12.39 -21.98
N THR A 643 39.15 -12.87 -21.86
CA THR A 643 38.63 -13.36 -20.61
C THR A 643 38.49 -14.89 -20.64
N GLY A 644 38.99 -15.52 -19.60
CA GLY A 644 38.86 -16.95 -19.39
C GLY A 644 38.82 -17.18 -17.89
N SER A 645 37.78 -17.79 -17.40
CA SER A 645 37.66 -18.08 -15.98
C SER A 645 37.04 -19.44 -15.71
N ILE A 646 37.58 -20.11 -14.71
CA ILE A 646 36.96 -21.30 -14.11
C ILE A 646 36.41 -20.87 -12.77
N SER A 647 35.08 -20.91 -12.62
CA SER A 647 34.42 -20.67 -11.35
C SER A 647 34.02 -22.00 -10.73
N MET A 648 34.33 -22.16 -9.45
CA MET A 648 34.04 -23.37 -8.68
C MET A 648 33.18 -22.98 -7.49
N SER A 649 32.11 -23.73 -7.26
CA SER A 649 31.33 -23.60 -6.02
C SER A 649 30.99 -24.96 -5.43
N LEU A 650 30.87 -25.00 -4.12
CA LEU A 650 30.54 -26.18 -3.35
C LEU A 650 29.45 -25.79 -2.35
N ASP A 651 28.22 -26.18 -2.62
CA ASP A 651 27.09 -25.96 -1.72
C ASP A 651 26.79 -27.22 -0.94
N ASN A 652 26.66 -27.07 0.38
CA ASN A 652 26.38 -28.15 1.31
C ASN A 652 25.09 -27.89 2.08
N ASN A 653 24.26 -28.91 2.22
CA ASN A 653 23.07 -28.90 3.06
C ASN A 653 23.06 -30.16 3.94
N ILE A 654 22.84 -30.03 5.24
CA ILE A 654 22.78 -31.12 6.20
C ILE A 654 21.42 -31.08 6.91
N GLU A 655 20.66 -32.13 6.67
CA GLU A 655 19.36 -32.34 7.30
C GLU A 655 19.36 -33.59 8.18
N MET A 656 18.61 -33.55 9.24
CA MET A 656 18.45 -34.67 10.19
C MET A 656 16.97 -35.03 10.32
N LYS A 657 16.68 -36.30 10.32
CA LYS A 657 15.38 -36.86 10.70
C LYS A 657 15.40 -37.27 12.16
N ILE A 658 14.53 -36.70 12.96
CA ILE A 658 14.35 -37.06 14.36
C ILE A 658 12.99 -37.74 14.58
N LYS A 659 12.89 -38.64 15.56
CA LYS A 659 11.62 -39.22 16.03
C LYS A 659 10.76 -38.08 16.62
N SER A 660 9.50 -38.03 16.25
CA SER A 660 8.55 -37.04 16.74
C SER A 660 7.17 -37.69 16.92
N ASP A 661 6.74 -37.78 18.15
CA ASP A 661 5.42 -38.33 18.49
C ASP A 661 4.27 -37.34 18.18
N LYS A 662 4.63 -36.08 17.83
CA LYS A 662 3.68 -35.01 17.47
C LYS A 662 3.41 -34.91 15.98
N ASP A 663 4.12 -35.66 15.13
CA ASP A 663 3.97 -35.64 13.69
C ASP A 663 3.23 -36.88 13.21
N THR A 664 2.29 -36.75 12.29
CA THR A 664 1.49 -37.86 11.72
C THR A 664 2.34 -38.94 11.05
N THR A 665 3.57 -38.61 10.63
CA THR A 665 4.55 -39.55 10.04
C THR A 665 5.50 -40.15 11.04
N GLY A 666 5.40 -39.78 12.36
CA GLY A 666 6.32 -40.24 13.39
C GLY A 666 7.74 -39.69 13.29
N VAL A 667 8.02 -38.84 12.26
CA VAL A 667 9.37 -38.34 11.96
C VAL A 667 9.33 -36.86 11.59
N LYS A 668 10.14 -36.05 12.24
CA LYS A 668 10.32 -34.64 11.92
C LYS A 668 11.66 -34.38 11.25
N LYS A 669 11.66 -33.59 10.17
CA LYS A 669 12.90 -33.10 9.54
C LYS A 669 13.39 -31.82 10.23
N ILE A 670 14.69 -31.79 10.52
CA ILE A 670 15.38 -30.59 11.04
C ILE A 670 16.57 -30.32 10.13
N SER A 671 16.72 -29.08 9.69
CA SER A 671 17.95 -28.62 9.02
C SER A 671 18.99 -28.29 10.07
N ILE A 672 20.16 -28.94 10.01
CA ILE A 672 21.32 -28.62 10.86
C ILE A 672 22.08 -27.46 10.21
N ILE A 673 22.44 -27.65 8.94
CA ILE A 673 23.08 -26.66 8.09
C ILE A 673 22.14 -26.47 6.88
N ASP A 674 21.45 -25.34 6.86
CA ASP A 674 20.52 -25.04 5.78
C ASP A 674 21.26 -24.73 4.47
N ALA A 675 22.34 -23.99 4.56
CA ALA A 675 23.28 -23.80 3.47
C ALA A 675 24.70 -23.53 4.00
N PHE A 676 25.68 -24.15 3.42
CA PHE A 676 27.10 -23.83 3.60
C PHE A 676 27.75 -23.84 2.21
N GLY A 677 28.02 -22.66 1.68
CA GLY A 677 28.58 -22.46 0.35
C GLY A 677 30.02 -21.96 0.42
N LEU A 678 30.85 -22.51 -0.45
CA LEU A 678 32.20 -22.02 -0.75
C LEU A 678 32.24 -21.72 -2.23
N ALA A 679 32.76 -20.57 -2.62
CA ALA A 679 32.91 -20.20 -4.02
C ALA A 679 34.23 -19.45 -4.27
N MET A 680 34.89 -19.82 -5.37
CA MET A 680 36.09 -19.14 -5.84
C MET A 680 36.23 -19.30 -7.35
N SER A 681 37.07 -18.46 -7.97
CA SER A 681 37.33 -18.51 -9.40
C SER A 681 38.80 -18.42 -9.72
N TYR A 682 39.15 -19.04 -10.81
CA TYR A 682 40.50 -18.96 -11.41
C TYR A 682 40.44 -18.22 -12.75
N ASN A 683 41.13 -17.12 -12.87
CA ASN A 683 41.21 -16.34 -14.10
C ASN A 683 42.40 -16.81 -14.94
N MET A 684 42.14 -17.55 -16.01
CA MET A 684 43.14 -18.08 -16.91
C MET A 684 43.86 -17.01 -17.74
N ALA A 685 43.29 -15.82 -17.81
CA ALA A 685 43.86 -14.72 -18.58
C ALA A 685 44.72 -13.77 -17.73
N ALA A 686 44.68 -13.92 -16.41
CA ALA A 686 45.50 -13.12 -15.52
C ALA A 686 46.97 -13.57 -15.61
N LYS A 687 47.88 -12.61 -15.79
CA LYS A 687 49.34 -12.86 -15.73
C LYS A 687 49.78 -13.13 -14.30
N ASP A 688 49.26 -12.33 -13.37
CA ASP A 688 49.52 -12.40 -11.94
C ASP A 688 48.23 -12.59 -11.18
N ARG A 689 48.28 -13.33 -10.06
CA ARG A 689 47.18 -13.52 -9.15
C ARG A 689 45.91 -14.04 -9.82
N PRO A 690 45.94 -15.23 -10.44
CA PRO A 690 44.82 -15.79 -11.18
C PRO A 690 43.64 -16.22 -10.29
N TRP A 691 43.84 -16.53 -9.00
CA TRP A 691 42.79 -16.97 -8.08
C TRP A 691 42.05 -15.77 -7.50
N SER A 692 40.71 -15.85 -7.47
CA SER A 692 39.92 -14.90 -6.72
C SER A 692 39.96 -15.19 -5.20
N ASP A 693 39.48 -14.29 -4.41
CA ASP A 693 39.24 -14.53 -2.99
C ASP A 693 38.19 -15.64 -2.81
N LEU A 694 38.36 -16.43 -1.74
CA LEU A 694 37.41 -17.46 -1.36
C LEU A 694 36.26 -16.83 -0.58
N SER A 695 35.06 -16.91 -1.12
CA SER A 695 33.84 -16.51 -0.44
C SER A 695 33.18 -17.69 0.27
N MET A 696 32.72 -17.48 1.50
CA MET A 696 32.05 -18.46 2.32
C MET A 696 30.73 -17.88 2.82
N ASN A 697 29.66 -18.62 2.68
CA ASN A 697 28.38 -18.29 3.26
C ASN A 697 27.83 -19.44 4.09
N ILE A 698 27.38 -19.13 5.29
CA ILE A 698 26.78 -20.12 6.21
C ILE A 698 25.40 -19.63 6.61
N ARG A 699 24.42 -20.53 6.50
CA ARG A 699 23.06 -20.30 6.99
C ARG A 699 22.65 -21.50 7.85
N LEU A 700 22.38 -21.19 9.12
CA LEU A 700 21.92 -22.16 10.11
C LEU A 700 20.52 -21.81 10.58
N LYS A 701 19.62 -22.77 10.62
CA LYS A 701 18.30 -22.65 11.25
C LYS A 701 18.38 -23.28 12.65
N TRP A 702 18.71 -22.49 13.66
CA TRP A 702 19.06 -23.03 14.98
C TRP A 702 17.86 -23.24 15.89
N TRP A 703 16.82 -22.40 15.79
CA TRP A 703 15.61 -22.52 16.61
C TRP A 703 14.37 -22.19 15.79
N LYS A 704 13.19 -22.53 16.28
CA LYS A 704 11.92 -22.11 15.63
C LYS A 704 11.91 -20.58 15.47
N GLY A 705 12.14 -20.09 14.26
CA GLY A 705 12.11 -18.67 13.89
C GLY A 705 13.44 -17.92 13.99
N TYR A 706 14.57 -18.59 14.21
CA TYR A 706 15.88 -17.95 14.14
C TYR A 706 16.76 -18.53 13.05
N THR A 707 17.20 -17.66 12.16
CA THR A 707 18.15 -18.00 11.07
C THR A 707 19.44 -17.21 11.30
N PHE A 708 20.54 -17.91 11.48
CA PHE A 708 21.87 -17.34 11.55
C PHE A 708 22.46 -17.30 10.15
N ASN A 709 22.81 -16.11 9.66
CA ASN A 709 23.48 -15.91 8.37
C ASN A 709 24.85 -15.27 8.62
N MET A 710 25.90 -15.87 8.06
CA MET A 710 27.25 -15.33 8.10
C MET A 710 27.86 -15.41 6.70
N ASN A 711 28.41 -14.28 6.24
CA ASN A 711 29.21 -14.23 5.03
C ASN A 711 30.63 -13.86 5.43
N ALA A 712 31.61 -14.60 4.93
CA ALA A 712 33.02 -14.36 5.15
C ALA A 712 33.81 -14.40 3.84
N VAL A 713 34.86 -13.61 3.76
CA VAL A 713 35.75 -13.57 2.61
C VAL A 713 37.16 -13.81 3.10
N PHE A 714 37.86 -14.70 2.39
CA PHE A 714 39.27 -15.04 2.63
C PHE A 714 40.08 -14.72 1.40
N ALA A 715 41.04 -13.79 1.55
CA ALA A 715 41.98 -13.46 0.48
C ALA A 715 42.92 -14.63 0.22
N THR A 716 43.08 -14.91 -1.04
CA THR A 716 43.92 -15.99 -1.52
C THR A 716 45.39 -15.64 -1.44
N TYR A 717 45.74 -14.36 -1.64
CA TYR A 717 47.13 -13.89 -1.74
C TYR A 717 47.60 -13.23 -0.44
N ALA A 718 48.83 -13.53 -0.08
CA ALA A 718 49.50 -12.97 1.08
C ALA A 718 49.93 -11.53 0.85
N TYR A 719 50.09 -10.75 1.94
CA TYR A 719 50.81 -9.49 1.86
C TYR A 719 52.31 -9.72 1.74
N GLU A 720 52.97 -8.85 0.99
CA GLU A 720 54.41 -8.76 0.84
C GLU A 720 54.81 -7.31 1.07
N LEU A 721 56.11 -7.08 1.34
CA LEU A 721 56.67 -5.74 1.50
C LEU A 721 57.47 -5.36 0.25
N ASP A 722 57.27 -4.14 -0.22
CA ASP A 722 58.12 -3.58 -1.27
C ASP A 722 59.50 -3.21 -0.73
N ALA A 723 60.39 -2.74 -1.58
CA ALA A 723 61.74 -2.31 -1.20
C ALA A 723 61.77 -1.16 -0.19
N SER A 724 60.65 -0.42 -0.08
CA SER A 724 60.45 0.69 0.88
C SER A 724 59.75 0.26 2.17
N GLY A 725 59.42 -1.04 2.31
CA GLY A 725 58.74 -1.58 3.48
C GLY A 725 57.24 -1.35 3.48
N HIS A 726 56.62 -0.92 2.36
CA HIS A 726 55.15 -0.75 2.28
C HIS A 726 54.49 -2.07 1.92
N PRO A 727 53.36 -2.41 2.60
CA PRO A 727 52.65 -3.64 2.32
C PRO A 727 51.88 -3.55 1.02
N TYR A 728 51.99 -4.54 0.19
CA TYR A 728 51.17 -4.75 -1.02
C TYR A 728 50.68 -6.20 -1.09
N VAL A 729 49.65 -6.47 -1.87
CA VAL A 729 49.17 -7.84 -2.08
C VAL A 729 50.14 -8.53 -3.05
N GLY A 730 50.88 -9.51 -2.58
CA GLY A 730 51.85 -10.24 -3.33
C GLY A 730 51.27 -11.25 -4.34
N THR A 731 52.16 -12.05 -4.95
CA THR A 731 51.78 -13.10 -5.88
C THR A 731 51.72 -14.48 -5.24
N HIS A 732 52.30 -14.66 -4.07
CA HIS A 732 52.27 -15.92 -3.33
C HIS A 732 50.94 -16.15 -2.63
N THR A 733 50.38 -17.34 -2.82
CA THR A 733 49.15 -17.71 -2.16
C THR A 733 49.34 -18.01 -0.68
N GLU A 734 48.34 -17.76 0.14
CA GLU A 734 48.32 -18.17 1.56
C GLU A 734 48.43 -19.70 1.67
N TRP A 735 47.91 -20.45 0.71
CA TRP A 735 48.00 -21.93 0.68
C TRP A 735 49.45 -22.42 0.52
N GLY A 736 50.24 -21.73 -0.28
CA GLY A 736 51.69 -22.04 -0.40
C GLY A 736 52.44 -21.85 0.91
N LYS A 737 51.86 -21.09 1.85
CA LYS A 737 52.37 -20.90 3.21
C LYS A 737 51.67 -21.81 4.23
N GLY A 738 50.91 -22.82 3.78
CA GLY A 738 50.20 -23.75 4.65
C GLY A 738 48.96 -23.15 5.36
N ARG A 739 48.42 -22.01 4.89
CA ARG A 739 47.28 -21.33 5.49
C ARG A 739 46.04 -21.45 4.61
N PHE A 740 44.85 -21.52 5.20
CA PHE A 740 43.57 -21.61 4.50
C PHE A 740 43.29 -20.38 3.62
N GLY A 741 43.66 -19.20 4.06
CA GLY A 741 43.46 -17.92 3.40
C GLY A 741 43.60 -16.78 4.41
N ARG A 742 43.71 -15.57 3.91
CA ARG A 742 43.78 -14.35 4.72
C ARG A 742 42.34 -13.85 4.94
N PHE A 743 41.87 -13.95 6.13
CA PHE A 743 40.54 -13.46 6.46
C PHE A 743 40.43 -11.95 6.23
N GLN A 744 39.56 -11.53 5.34
CA GLN A 744 39.35 -10.10 5.02
C GLN A 744 38.20 -9.48 5.80
N GLY A 745 37.23 -10.29 6.13
CA GLY A 745 36.09 -9.81 6.88
C GLY A 745 34.89 -10.76 6.89
N MET A 746 33.96 -10.45 7.77
CA MET A 746 32.65 -11.10 7.84
C MET A 746 31.58 -10.09 8.17
N SER A 747 30.35 -10.38 7.75
CA SER A 747 29.16 -9.66 8.18
C SER A 747 28.15 -10.63 8.76
N GLN A 748 27.49 -10.20 9.81
CA GLN A 748 26.42 -10.93 10.45
C GLN A 748 25.31 -9.98 10.87
N ASN A 749 24.07 -10.34 10.57
CA ASN A 749 22.89 -9.63 11.05
C ASN A 749 22.03 -10.57 11.90
N PHE A 750 21.68 -10.09 13.07
CA PHE A 750 20.83 -10.77 14.02
C PHE A 750 19.57 -9.95 14.23
N SER A 751 18.40 -10.56 14.09
CA SER A 751 17.13 -9.92 14.44
C SER A 751 16.30 -10.88 15.31
N TYR A 752 15.79 -10.36 16.41
CA TYR A 752 14.98 -11.12 17.33
C TYR A 752 13.82 -10.30 17.88
N THR A 753 12.61 -10.84 17.77
CA THR A 753 11.40 -10.20 18.30
C THR A 753 10.94 -10.93 19.56
N LEU A 754 10.90 -10.20 20.66
CA LEU A 754 10.35 -10.61 21.95
C LEU A 754 8.86 -10.27 22.00
N THR A 755 8.05 -11.22 22.45
CA THR A 755 6.62 -11.04 22.75
C THR A 755 6.30 -11.69 24.10
N PRO A 756 5.20 -11.32 24.78
CA PRO A 756 4.80 -11.92 26.05
C PRO A 756 4.70 -13.45 25.98
N GLU A 757 4.18 -14.00 24.88
CA GLU A 757 4.04 -15.45 24.70
C GLU A 757 5.41 -16.15 24.59
N LYS A 758 6.38 -15.51 23.92
CA LYS A 758 7.74 -16.05 23.80
C LYS A 758 8.46 -16.06 25.15
N ILE A 759 8.25 -15.02 25.95
CA ILE A 759 8.85 -14.94 27.30
C ILE A 759 8.25 -16.01 28.21
N LYS A 760 6.92 -16.16 28.23
CA LYS A 760 6.28 -17.24 29.01
C LYS A 760 6.81 -18.63 28.63
N ARG A 761 7.09 -18.88 27.34
CA ARG A 761 7.70 -20.13 26.87
C ARG A 761 9.17 -20.29 27.29
N LEU A 762 9.90 -19.19 27.45
CA LEU A 762 11.33 -19.21 27.78
C LEU A 762 11.55 -19.48 29.30
N PHE A 763 10.68 -18.98 30.16
CA PHE A 763 10.78 -19.07 31.60
C PHE A 763 9.90 -20.15 32.26
N GLY A 764 9.35 -21.06 31.47
CA GLY A 764 8.69 -22.28 31.94
C GLY A 764 7.30 -22.07 32.53
N GLY A 765 6.30 -22.36 31.76
CA GLY A 765 4.91 -22.34 32.23
C GLY A 765 3.88 -22.27 31.10
N GLY A 766 3.88 -23.22 30.22
CA GLY A 766 2.85 -23.30 29.20
C GLY A 766 2.65 -24.70 28.67
N SER A 767 1.58 -25.36 29.10
CA SER A 767 1.13 -26.62 28.53
C SER A 767 0.73 -26.40 27.07
N ASP A 768 1.20 -27.29 26.21
CA ASP A 768 1.06 -27.37 24.74
C ASP A 768 -0.38 -27.58 24.20
N THR A 769 -1.44 -27.15 24.92
CA THR A 769 -2.81 -27.52 24.59
C THR A 769 -3.57 -26.55 23.68
N ASP A 770 -3.09 -25.34 23.43
CA ASP A 770 -3.84 -24.33 22.66
C ASP A 770 -3.42 -24.13 21.18
N ASP A 771 -2.38 -24.83 20.70
CA ASP A 771 -1.88 -24.67 19.33
C ASP A 771 -2.72 -25.40 18.25
N LYS A 772 -3.73 -26.21 18.61
CA LYS A 772 -4.52 -26.97 17.64
C LYS A 772 -5.62 -26.19 16.90
N LYS A 773 -5.96 -24.98 17.35
CA LYS A 773 -7.04 -24.18 16.71
C LYS A 773 -6.56 -23.04 15.82
N ARG A 774 -5.28 -22.63 15.88
CA ARG A 774 -4.73 -21.52 15.07
C ARG A 774 -3.88 -21.92 13.87
N SER A 775 -3.43 -23.16 13.75
CA SER A 775 -2.51 -23.57 12.68
C SER A 775 -3.15 -23.96 11.34
N LYS A 776 -4.47 -23.79 11.19
CA LYS A 776 -5.17 -24.12 9.92
C LYS A 776 -5.40 -22.94 8.97
N LYS A 777 -4.85 -21.74 9.24
CA LYS A 777 -5.11 -20.55 8.41
C LYS A 777 -3.89 -19.85 7.83
N ASN A 778 -2.66 -20.29 8.06
CA ASN A 778 -1.47 -19.69 7.46
C ASN A 778 -0.47 -20.78 7.05
N GLN A 779 -0.81 -21.46 5.99
CA GLN A 779 0.12 -22.35 5.28
C GLN A 779 -0.03 -21.99 3.81
N ASP A 780 0.64 -20.90 3.41
CA ASP A 780 1.02 -20.55 2.04
C ASP A 780 1.46 -19.07 2.06
N ASP A 781 2.68 -18.83 2.53
CA ASP A 781 3.49 -17.68 2.08
C ASP A 781 4.92 -17.78 2.67
N ASP A 782 5.77 -18.52 2.00
CA ASP A 782 7.23 -18.49 2.18
C ASP A 782 7.85 -17.56 1.12
N GLY A 783 7.45 -16.29 1.17
CA GLY A 783 8.09 -15.20 0.43
C GLY A 783 9.06 -14.46 1.35
N ILE A 784 10.36 -14.55 1.05
CA ILE A 784 11.40 -13.73 1.67
C ILE A 784 11.19 -12.29 1.18
N ASP A 785 10.60 -11.45 2.01
CA ASP A 785 10.57 -10.01 1.77
C ASP A 785 11.73 -9.34 2.48
N THR A 786 12.70 -8.88 1.68
CA THR A 786 13.84 -8.05 2.09
C THR A 786 13.54 -6.57 1.88
N ASP A 787 12.34 -6.11 2.15
CA ASP A 787 12.01 -4.69 2.07
C ASP A 787 11.57 -4.16 3.44
N ILE A 788 12.58 -3.71 4.21
CA ILE A 788 12.39 -2.80 5.34
C ILE A 788 12.38 -1.37 4.79
N GLU A 789 11.41 -1.05 3.96
CA GLU A 789 11.08 0.34 3.66
C GLU A 789 9.59 0.44 3.32
N SER A 790 8.89 1.31 4.06
CA SER A 790 7.57 1.86 3.72
C SER A 790 6.28 1.28 4.32
N ASN A 791 6.26 0.71 5.52
CA ASN A 791 4.98 0.29 6.12
C ASN A 791 4.50 1.12 7.33
N VAL A 792 4.85 2.40 7.43
CA VAL A 792 4.34 3.24 8.53
C VAL A 792 3.06 4.02 8.16
N ASP A 793 2.77 4.23 6.87
CA ASP A 793 1.68 5.12 6.47
C ASP A 793 0.39 4.46 5.94
N GLU A 794 0.38 3.19 5.58
CA GLU A 794 -0.84 2.55 5.04
C GLU A 794 -1.79 1.98 6.11
N ASN A 795 -1.32 1.68 7.30
CA ASN A 795 -2.17 1.19 8.38
C ASN A 795 -2.93 2.28 9.15
N LEU A 796 -2.60 3.55 8.93
CA LEU A 796 -3.30 4.69 9.54
C LEU A 796 -4.60 5.07 8.82
N VAL A 797 -4.83 4.56 7.61
CA VAL A 797 -6.01 4.90 6.80
C VAL A 797 -7.05 3.77 6.75
N LYS A 798 -6.70 2.54 7.12
CA LYS A 798 -7.65 1.43 7.23
C LYS A 798 -8.15 1.23 8.66
N GLY A 799 -8.73 2.25 9.23
CA GLY A 799 -9.70 2.10 10.30
C GLY A 799 -10.96 1.42 9.77
N GLN A 800 -10.87 0.18 9.34
CA GLN A 800 -12.06 -0.64 9.18
C GLN A 800 -12.57 -1.00 10.57
N ARG A 801 -13.46 -0.17 11.05
CA ARG A 801 -14.39 -0.44 12.13
C ARG A 801 -15.08 -1.78 11.82
N LYS A 802 -14.66 -2.85 12.47
CA LYS A 802 -15.56 -4.01 12.64
C LYS A 802 -16.76 -3.48 13.39
N VAL A 803 -17.88 -3.43 12.70
CA VAL A 803 -19.18 -3.17 13.33
C VAL A 803 -19.35 -4.22 14.42
N ARG A 804 -19.41 -3.76 15.65
CA ARG A 804 -19.62 -4.55 16.86
C ARG A 804 -21.10 -4.98 16.85
N GLY A 805 -21.40 -6.00 16.05
CA GLY A 805 -22.75 -6.55 15.91
C GLY A 805 -22.92 -7.97 16.42
N ASP A 806 -21.83 -8.71 16.68
CA ASP A 806 -21.91 -10.15 17.01
C ASP A 806 -21.01 -10.59 18.19
N GLU A 807 -20.64 -9.69 19.10
CA GLU A 807 -19.89 -10.05 20.32
C GLU A 807 -20.73 -10.11 21.60
N GLN A 808 -22.00 -10.49 21.53
CA GLN A 808 -22.81 -10.68 22.76
C GLN A 808 -22.60 -12.01 23.47
N ASN A 809 -21.58 -12.82 23.13
CA ASN A 809 -21.33 -14.06 23.88
C ASN A 809 -19.86 -14.44 24.08
N ALA A 810 -18.90 -13.54 23.99
CA ALA A 810 -17.58 -13.79 24.54
C ALA A 810 -17.62 -13.44 26.02
N LYS A 811 -17.84 -14.44 26.89
CA LYS A 811 -17.63 -14.29 28.34
C LYS A 811 -16.23 -13.72 28.53
N ALA A 812 -16.13 -12.48 29.01
CA ALA A 812 -14.87 -11.89 29.45
C ALA A 812 -14.27 -12.82 30.52
N GLU A 813 -13.07 -13.34 30.27
CA GLU A 813 -12.35 -14.11 31.29
C GLU A 813 -12.05 -13.17 32.44
N THR A 814 -12.85 -13.28 33.49
CA THR A 814 -12.61 -12.60 34.75
C THR A 814 -11.68 -13.44 35.60
N ASP A 815 -10.78 -12.81 36.37
CA ASP A 815 -9.98 -13.42 37.39
C ASP A 815 -10.89 -13.92 38.54
N ASN A 816 -10.34 -14.76 39.43
CA ASN A 816 -11.08 -15.33 40.58
C ASN A 816 -11.70 -14.24 41.48
N ASP A 817 -11.19 -13.01 41.42
CA ASP A 817 -11.67 -11.83 42.16
C ASP A 817 -12.67 -10.97 41.35
N GLY A 818 -13.13 -11.42 40.16
CA GLY A 818 -14.12 -10.72 39.36
C GLY A 818 -13.57 -9.61 38.46
N TYR A 819 -12.25 -9.38 38.45
CA TYR A 819 -11.63 -8.39 37.57
C TYR A 819 -11.34 -8.95 36.19
N MET A 820 -11.53 -8.15 35.15
CA MET A 820 -11.16 -8.53 33.78
C MET A 820 -9.66 -8.72 33.66
N LYS A 821 -9.24 -9.88 33.18
CA LYS A 821 -7.83 -10.19 32.92
C LYS A 821 -7.28 -9.26 31.85
N PHE A 822 -6.55 -8.23 32.27
CA PHE A 822 -5.89 -7.32 31.35
C PHE A 822 -4.60 -7.95 30.83
N SER A 823 -4.55 -8.30 29.55
CA SER A 823 -3.31 -8.68 28.89
C SER A 823 -2.70 -7.45 28.23
N MET A 824 -1.49 -7.11 28.60
CA MET A 824 -0.69 -6.03 27.99
C MET A 824 0.09 -6.59 26.80
N PRO A 825 -0.43 -6.54 25.56
CA PRO A 825 0.35 -7.00 24.42
C PRO A 825 1.46 -6.00 24.11
N TRP A 826 2.68 -6.51 24.06
CA TRP A 826 3.84 -5.74 23.65
C TRP A 826 4.72 -6.56 22.72
N SER A 827 5.47 -5.88 21.88
CA SER A 827 6.50 -6.49 21.05
C SER A 827 7.75 -5.63 21.10
N LEU A 828 8.90 -6.27 21.18
CA LEU A 828 10.19 -5.60 21.17
C LEU A 828 11.11 -6.36 20.21
N THR A 829 11.55 -5.67 19.17
CA THR A 829 12.43 -6.22 18.14
C THR A 829 13.81 -5.60 18.26
N PHE A 830 14.81 -6.44 18.41
CA PHE A 830 16.22 -6.07 18.39
C PHE A 830 16.83 -6.51 17.07
N GLY A 831 17.44 -5.60 16.37
CA GLY A 831 18.27 -5.88 15.19
C GLY A 831 19.71 -5.50 15.50
N TYR A 832 20.63 -6.45 15.48
CA TYR A 832 22.04 -6.20 15.72
C TYR A 832 22.87 -6.63 14.52
N GLY A 833 23.59 -5.68 13.94
CA GLY A 833 24.51 -5.90 12.83
C GLY A 833 25.96 -5.77 13.30
N ILE A 834 26.77 -6.75 12.98
CA ILE A 834 28.22 -6.69 13.17
C ILE A 834 28.91 -6.95 11.83
N THR A 835 29.80 -6.06 11.47
CA THR A 835 30.67 -6.20 10.34
C THR A 835 32.11 -6.08 10.81
N MET A 836 32.90 -7.08 10.54
CA MET A 836 34.32 -7.12 10.79
C MET A 836 35.04 -7.09 9.43
N ARG A 837 35.92 -6.15 9.21
CA ARG A 837 36.71 -6.03 7.99
C ARG A 837 38.15 -5.61 8.28
N GLU A 838 39.05 -5.98 7.39
CA GLU A 838 40.44 -5.54 7.41
C GLU A 838 40.52 -4.00 7.26
N ASN A 839 41.26 -3.34 8.16
CA ASN A 839 41.42 -1.89 8.17
C ASN A 839 42.75 -1.51 7.48
N THR A 840 42.66 -1.32 6.19
CA THR A 840 43.87 -0.94 5.37
C THR A 840 44.40 0.45 5.66
N SER A 841 43.63 1.30 6.37
CA SER A 841 44.11 2.60 6.84
C SER A 841 44.81 2.51 8.21
N GLY A 842 44.80 1.38 8.86
CA GLY A 842 45.44 1.14 10.14
C GLY A 842 46.94 0.80 9.97
N ARG A 843 47.71 0.83 11.06
CA ARG A 843 49.11 0.47 11.02
C ARG A 843 49.31 -1.01 10.70
N PHE A 844 50.03 -1.30 9.61
CA PHE A 844 50.32 -2.67 9.23
C PHE A 844 51.27 -3.34 10.21
N ASN A 845 50.98 -4.58 10.58
CA ASN A 845 51.84 -5.36 11.44
C ASN A 845 52.78 -6.25 10.59
N THR A 846 54.05 -5.89 10.51
CA THR A 846 55.07 -6.59 9.71
C THR A 846 55.40 -7.99 10.22
N LYS A 847 55.21 -8.27 11.55
CA LYS A 847 55.43 -9.60 12.13
C LYS A 847 54.37 -10.61 11.68
N THR A 848 53.12 -10.16 11.69
CA THR A 848 51.97 -11.03 11.30
C THR A 848 51.59 -10.90 9.82
N MET A 849 52.16 -9.91 9.12
CA MET A 849 51.80 -9.56 7.76
C MET A 849 50.33 -9.32 7.57
N ARG A 850 49.71 -8.54 8.50
CA ARG A 850 48.28 -8.27 8.54
C ARG A 850 48.00 -6.81 8.90
N TYR A 851 46.92 -6.30 8.37
CA TYR A 851 46.26 -5.09 8.92
C TYR A 851 45.41 -5.42 10.13
N PRO A 852 45.20 -4.48 11.04
CA PRO A 852 44.22 -4.66 12.13
C PRO A 852 42.83 -4.78 11.57
N TYR A 853 41.91 -5.41 12.32
CA TYR A 853 40.50 -5.47 11.95
C TYR A 853 39.76 -4.29 12.53
N LYS A 854 38.79 -3.76 11.75
CA LYS A 854 37.83 -2.77 12.18
C LYS A 854 36.47 -3.44 12.36
N PHE A 855 35.85 -3.19 13.50
CA PHE A 855 34.52 -3.65 13.83
C PHE A 855 33.55 -2.49 13.69
N SER A 856 32.52 -2.66 12.89
CA SER A 856 31.40 -1.74 12.79
C SER A 856 30.17 -2.45 13.32
N GLN A 857 29.53 -1.83 14.29
CA GLN A 857 28.40 -2.41 15.01
C GLN A 857 27.23 -1.45 14.98
N THR A 858 26.05 -1.98 14.73
CA THR A 858 24.78 -1.22 14.73
C THR A 858 23.75 -1.97 15.50
N LEU A 859 23.03 -1.27 16.36
CA LEU A 859 21.88 -1.80 17.09
C LEU A 859 20.63 -1.04 16.67
N ASN A 860 19.61 -1.75 16.25
CA ASN A 860 18.29 -1.20 15.99
C ASN A 860 17.30 -1.81 16.97
N VAL A 861 16.52 -0.98 17.61
CA VAL A 861 15.50 -1.39 18.57
C VAL A 861 14.19 -0.75 18.18
N SER A 862 13.17 -1.56 17.98
CA SER A 862 11.81 -1.07 17.73
C SER A 862 10.81 -1.84 18.58
N GLY A 863 9.78 -1.17 19.04
CA GLY A 863 8.81 -1.80 19.91
C GLY A 863 7.44 -1.14 19.83
N SER A 864 6.46 -1.92 20.23
CA SER A 864 5.11 -1.46 20.46
C SER A 864 4.61 -1.97 21.79
N LEU A 865 3.86 -1.13 22.49
CA LEU A 865 3.28 -1.42 23.80
C LEU A 865 1.85 -0.91 23.83
N ARG A 866 0.92 -1.77 24.13
CA ARG A 866 -0.48 -1.41 24.36
C ARG A 866 -0.74 -1.38 25.87
N LEU A 867 -0.73 -0.16 26.45
CA LEU A 867 -0.91 0.03 27.89
C LEU A 867 -2.33 -0.25 28.36
N SER A 868 -3.33 0.03 27.52
CA SER A 868 -4.73 -0.25 27.76
C SER A 868 -5.46 -0.40 26.41
N GLU A 869 -6.76 -0.66 26.42
CA GLU A 869 -7.54 -0.73 25.18
C GLU A 869 -7.46 0.54 24.31
N GLY A 870 -7.32 1.70 24.95
CA GLY A 870 -7.22 2.99 24.27
C GLY A 870 -5.80 3.52 24.07
N TRP A 871 -4.76 2.98 24.74
CA TRP A 871 -3.40 3.50 24.64
C TRP A 871 -2.47 2.60 23.83
N ASN A 872 -1.84 3.15 22.83
CA ASN A 872 -0.82 2.49 22.03
C ASN A 872 0.44 3.35 21.94
N ILE A 873 1.59 2.78 22.30
CA ILE A 873 2.90 3.41 22.22
C ILE A 873 3.73 2.60 21.24
N SER A 874 4.41 3.26 20.31
CA SER A 874 5.44 2.64 19.49
C SER A 874 6.69 3.50 19.47
N PHE A 875 7.85 2.86 19.38
CA PHE A 875 9.12 3.54 19.28
C PHE A 875 10.07 2.79 18.35
N SER A 876 10.98 3.53 17.75
CA SER A 876 12.08 3.01 16.94
C SER A 876 13.31 3.84 17.21
N SER A 877 14.42 3.19 17.48
CA SER A 877 15.72 3.81 17.72
C SER A 877 16.82 2.93 17.18
N GLY A 878 17.94 3.50 16.89
CA GLY A 878 19.15 2.77 16.57
C GLY A 878 20.37 3.41 17.24
N TYR A 879 21.40 2.63 17.43
CA TYR A 879 22.67 3.09 17.96
C TYR A 879 23.83 2.64 17.07
N ASP A 880 24.61 3.59 16.64
CA ASP A 880 25.86 3.37 15.93
C ASP A 880 27.02 3.40 16.91
N PHE A 881 27.65 2.26 17.15
CA PHE A 881 28.76 2.12 18.11
C PHE A 881 30.07 2.73 17.58
N GLU A 882 30.19 2.95 16.29
CA GLU A 882 31.40 3.55 15.70
C GLU A 882 31.38 5.08 15.87
N ASN A 883 30.23 5.71 15.62
CA ASN A 883 30.04 7.14 15.77
C ASN A 883 29.56 7.55 17.17
N HIS A 884 29.34 6.57 18.07
CA HIS A 884 28.77 6.78 19.41
C HIS A 884 27.51 7.65 19.40
N ALA A 885 26.66 7.46 18.38
CA ALA A 885 25.52 8.29 18.13
C ALA A 885 24.23 7.47 18.03
N LEU A 886 23.12 8.05 18.50
CA LEU A 886 21.79 7.54 18.21
C LEU A 886 21.47 7.84 16.75
N SER A 887 20.99 6.84 16.06
CA SER A 887 20.37 7.02 14.75
C SER A 887 18.98 7.69 14.93
N MET A 888 18.23 7.83 13.83
CA MET A 888 16.90 8.42 13.91
C MET A 888 16.04 7.71 14.97
N THR A 889 15.74 8.43 16.06
CA THR A 889 14.94 7.95 17.18
C THR A 889 13.57 8.60 17.14
N THR A 890 12.53 7.80 17.01
CA THR A 890 11.15 8.26 16.96
C THR A 890 10.31 7.52 17.98
N ALA A 891 9.35 8.23 18.56
CA ALA A 891 8.32 7.65 19.39
C ALA A 891 6.95 8.17 18.96
N SER A 892 5.95 7.31 19.00
CA SER A 892 4.57 7.72 18.78
C SER A 892 3.66 7.18 19.87
N LEU A 893 2.78 8.05 20.31
CA LEU A 893 1.77 7.79 21.32
C LEU A 893 0.40 8.03 20.69
N GLN A 894 -0.46 7.05 20.77
CA GLN A 894 -1.84 7.15 20.31
C GLN A 894 -2.79 6.82 21.44
N ARG A 895 -3.86 7.59 21.54
CA ARG A 895 -4.95 7.34 22.47
C ARG A 895 -6.29 7.44 21.79
N ASP A 896 -7.07 6.40 21.90
CA ASP A 896 -8.49 6.42 21.54
C ASP A 896 -9.29 6.92 22.74
N LEU A 897 -9.98 8.03 22.56
CA LEU A 897 -10.86 8.69 23.54
C LEU A 897 -12.32 8.47 23.19
N HIS A 898 -12.66 7.36 22.58
CA HIS A 898 -13.99 6.99 22.13
C HIS A 898 -14.48 7.84 20.94
N CYS A 899 -14.83 9.10 21.16
CA CYS A 899 -15.29 10.00 20.10
C CYS A 899 -14.16 10.79 19.45
N PHE A 900 -12.99 10.84 20.08
CA PHE A 900 -11.81 11.52 19.59
C PHE A 900 -10.61 10.58 19.55
N ASN A 901 -9.68 10.86 18.65
CA ASN A 901 -8.37 10.22 18.60
C ASN A 901 -7.28 11.26 18.85
N MET A 902 -6.39 10.95 19.76
CA MET A 902 -5.22 11.76 20.06
C MET A 902 -3.98 11.00 19.58
N SER A 903 -3.13 11.66 18.83
CA SER A 903 -1.82 11.12 18.45
C SER A 903 -0.73 12.15 18.70
N CYS A 904 0.38 11.69 19.25
CA CYS A 904 1.58 12.48 19.44
C CYS A 904 2.76 11.70 18.85
N SER A 905 3.45 12.26 17.88
CA SER A 905 4.67 11.70 17.30
C SER A 905 5.83 12.62 17.65
N VAL A 906 6.91 12.02 18.16
CA VAL A 906 8.10 12.74 18.59
C VAL A 906 9.30 12.17 17.87
N VAL A 907 10.14 13.02 17.32
CA VAL A 907 11.49 12.71 16.87
C VAL A 907 12.45 13.21 17.94
N LEU A 908 13.33 12.35 18.43
CA LEU A 908 14.28 12.66 19.51
C LEU A 908 15.71 12.86 18.99
N ALA A 909 16.05 12.17 17.91
CA ALA A 909 17.33 12.27 17.25
C ALA A 909 17.13 12.12 15.73
N PRO A 910 17.90 12.80 14.88
CA PRO A 910 19.03 13.70 15.16
C PRO A 910 18.61 15.11 15.64
N TYR A 911 17.35 15.44 15.57
CA TYR A 911 16.79 16.71 16.04
C TYR A 911 15.48 16.46 16.80
N THR A 912 15.15 17.32 17.75
CA THR A 912 13.92 17.16 18.54
C THR A 912 12.77 17.89 17.83
N SER A 913 11.72 17.15 17.51
CA SER A 913 10.48 17.71 17.00
C SER A 913 9.27 16.89 17.47
N TYR A 914 8.12 17.52 17.56
CA TYR A 914 6.88 16.81 17.87
C TYR A 914 5.74 17.27 16.98
N ASN A 915 4.81 16.35 16.76
CA ASN A 915 3.55 16.61 16.08
C ASN A 915 2.43 16.03 16.95
N PHE A 916 1.58 16.89 17.46
CA PHE A 916 0.40 16.54 18.25
C PHE A 916 -0.85 16.76 17.41
N THR A 917 -1.71 15.77 17.33
CA THR A 917 -2.98 15.81 16.62
C THR A 917 -4.09 15.31 17.51
N PHE A 918 -5.16 16.06 17.61
CA PHE A 918 -6.39 15.69 18.27
C PHE A 918 -7.53 15.87 17.26
N ARG A 919 -8.29 14.81 16.98
CA ARG A 919 -9.35 14.84 15.95
C ARG A 919 -10.55 13.99 16.31
N CYS A 920 -11.72 14.39 15.82
CA CYS A 920 -12.95 13.59 15.93
C CYS A 920 -12.86 12.33 15.07
N ASN A 921 -13.35 11.19 15.59
CA ASN A 921 -13.35 9.90 14.88
C ASN A 921 -14.39 9.82 13.76
N ALA A 922 -15.44 10.65 13.82
CA ALA A 922 -16.49 10.65 12.81
C ALA A 922 -15.99 11.24 11.49
N SER A 923 -16.18 10.51 10.39
CA SER A 923 -15.73 10.91 9.06
C SER A 923 -16.29 12.27 8.60
N THR A 924 -17.52 12.60 8.99
CA THR A 924 -18.21 13.85 8.66
C THR A 924 -17.69 15.07 9.42
N LEU A 925 -17.09 14.89 10.59
CA LEU A 925 -16.65 15.95 11.49
C LEU A 925 -15.13 16.00 11.68
N THR A 926 -14.38 15.07 11.11
CA THR A 926 -12.93 14.95 11.29
C THR A 926 -12.19 16.23 10.91
N ASP A 927 -12.61 16.90 9.84
CA ASP A 927 -11.97 18.14 9.37
C ASP A 927 -12.42 19.37 10.17
N ALA A 928 -13.64 19.37 10.71
CA ALA A 928 -14.20 20.47 11.49
C ALA A 928 -13.71 20.46 12.95
N LEU A 929 -13.55 19.25 13.53
CA LEU A 929 -13.14 19.04 14.92
C LEU A 929 -11.73 18.44 14.98
N LYS A 930 -10.75 19.27 14.61
CA LYS A 930 -9.34 18.90 14.51
C LYS A 930 -8.47 19.98 15.12
N TYR A 931 -7.52 19.57 15.94
CA TYR A 931 -6.47 20.42 16.47
C TYR A 931 -5.12 19.80 16.21
N ASP A 932 -4.26 20.50 15.49
CA ASP A 932 -2.90 20.07 15.20
C ASP A 932 -1.92 21.10 15.80
N LYS A 933 -0.99 20.61 16.62
CA LYS A 933 0.12 21.44 17.13
C LYS A 933 1.44 20.79 16.81
N ARG A 934 2.37 21.56 16.30
CA ARG A 934 3.68 21.11 15.88
C ARG A 934 4.77 21.97 16.51
N SER A 935 5.94 21.39 16.79
CA SER A 935 7.06 22.19 17.26
C SER A 935 7.51 23.16 16.16
N GLY A 936 7.72 24.42 16.51
CA GLY A 936 8.37 25.39 15.64
C GLY A 936 9.82 24.95 15.42
N TYR A 937 10.26 24.89 14.18
CA TYR A 937 11.64 24.58 13.84
C TYR A 937 12.39 25.89 13.59
N THR A 938 13.30 26.24 14.49
CA THR A 938 14.04 27.54 14.42
C THR A 938 15.45 27.41 13.86
N ASN A 939 15.97 26.19 13.65
CA ASN A 939 17.32 26.00 13.14
C ASN A 939 17.30 25.32 11.78
N ALA A 940 17.97 25.94 10.81
CA ALA A 940 18.27 25.31 9.54
C ALA A 940 19.13 24.08 9.81
N VAL A 941 18.61 22.89 9.53
CA VAL A 941 19.39 21.65 9.60
C VAL A 941 20.42 21.70 8.48
N GLN A 942 21.66 21.82 8.84
CA GLN A 942 22.74 21.57 7.89
C GLN A 942 22.85 20.07 7.71
N TRP A 943 22.41 19.59 6.56
CA TRP A 943 22.61 18.21 6.16
C TRP A 943 24.00 18.08 5.54
N TYR A 944 24.87 17.31 6.19
CA TYR A 944 26.20 16.98 5.66
C TYR A 944 26.13 15.86 4.62
#